data_dd051efa1746cb5823d085aa8932f79f
#
_entry.id   dd051efa1746cb5823d085aa8932f79f
#
_cell.length_a   1.000
_cell.length_b   1.000
_cell.length_c   1.000
_cell.angle_alpha   90.00
_cell.angle_beta   90.00
_cell.angle_gamma   90.00
#
_symmetry.space_group_name_H-M   'P 1'
#
loop_
_entity.id
_entity.type
_entity.pdbx_description
1 polymer ?
#
loop_
_entity_poly.entity_id
_entity_poly.type
_entity_poly.pdbx_seq_one_letter_code
_entity_poly.pdbx_strand_id
1 'polypeptide(L)'
;MILESIVKADVLPKRSEEFPGLVQQLKAHIERVDQQAEKLKAPDFPDGKDWFNSAPLSLNKQLSGKIVVLDFWTYCCINCIHILPDLVELEKRYAGYPVAFVGVHSAKFDNEKVSANIREAVLRYEIDHPVVNDDEMQMWRKIGVRSWPSLAVIGPKGNLMLLASGEGNKQLIDACITAALEFYPNNLFRHDPIPLSPEKEKITVNSSLRYPGKLAIDTKEKRLYISDSNNHRIIVTDLVGKFVEVIGTGRIGLNDGPYNKAQFFRLQGLALHKEKLYVADAENHALRVVDLKSKIVTTLIGNGTQGRDYKGGSGGKKQLISTPWDVYVESEKVFIAMAGTHQIWTYDLKKKTAQNFSGNGSEQNLNHPDPLQAAWAQPSGLTIGMNELFIADSESSTVRSINLNSGSTRTIAGGEDAKPRNLFAFGDIDGIGESAKMQHVLGVQWWEEEEKIIVADTYNHRLKLLDPKTGEVNKWIGSGKSGLKDGKGLDSKLSEPSGFALDSKANKLYVADTNNHVIRMIDLISKEIKTLNLSGVPTPMEPIAPRSLRLAELPGTPSIRTSPLNLTKDSQGELILNLKLPKGHHLTEAAGSRWQVIADKDIPINIDEDIAAGPLKENTTINIPINLKEDARDGIVRVEAIAYFCKDEGECQISGVMFEIPVMLGQSPNNKIELNHTFKSQVAKFGLPFEYDKN
;
A
#
# COMPACT_ATOMS: atom_id res chain seq x y z
N MET A 1 -22.98 16.98 21.67
CA MET A 1 -24.32 17.15 21.05
C MET A 1 -24.30 17.73 19.63
N ILE A 2 -23.32 18.55 19.21
CA ILE A 2 -23.26 19.06 17.81
C ILE A 2 -22.58 18.06 16.86
N LEU A 3 -21.68 17.23 17.35
CA LEU A 3 -20.98 16.18 16.58
C LEU A 3 -21.84 14.92 16.32
N GLU A 4 -22.91 14.71 17.07
CA GLU A 4 -23.81 13.54 16.89
C GLU A 4 -24.81 13.67 15.73
N SER A 5 -24.91 14.87 15.13
CA SER A 5 -25.73 15.10 13.93
C SER A 5 -24.95 14.94 12.61
N ILE A 6 -23.69 14.58 12.68
CA ILE A 6 -22.89 14.25 11.49
C ILE A 6 -23.34 12.88 10.99
N VAL A 7 -23.85 12.85 9.78
CA VAL A 7 -24.44 11.72 9.05
C VAL A 7 -23.75 10.39 9.40
N LYS A 8 -24.47 9.49 10.04
CA LYS A 8 -24.00 8.11 10.22
C LYS A 8 -23.87 7.47 8.84
N ALA A 9 -22.75 6.82 8.59
CA ALA A 9 -22.44 6.15 7.33
C ALA A 9 -23.51 5.12 6.88
N ASP A 10 -24.39 4.68 7.80
CA ASP A 10 -25.48 3.74 7.54
C ASP A 10 -26.67 4.30 6.74
N VAL A 11 -26.67 5.60 6.44
CA VAL A 11 -27.80 6.31 5.76
C VAL A 11 -27.44 6.70 4.32
N LEU A 12 -26.27 6.32 3.81
CA LEU A 12 -25.83 6.73 2.49
C LEU A 12 -26.43 5.86 1.37
N PRO A 13 -26.92 6.48 0.28
CA PRO A 13 -27.47 5.77 -0.85
C PRO A 13 -26.44 4.90 -1.57
N LYS A 14 -26.88 3.73 -2.07
CA LYS A 14 -26.02 2.69 -2.67
C LYS A 14 -25.75 2.85 -4.17
N ARG A 15 -26.16 3.96 -4.84
CA ARG A 15 -26.06 4.08 -6.30
C ARG A 15 -25.57 5.46 -6.78
N SER A 16 -24.82 5.45 -7.88
CA SER A 16 -24.24 6.63 -8.55
C SER A 16 -25.29 7.66 -9.07
N GLU A 17 -26.54 7.29 -9.16
CA GLU A 17 -27.65 8.18 -9.60
C GLU A 17 -28.00 9.25 -8.55
N GLU A 18 -27.51 9.11 -7.32
CA GLU A 18 -27.81 10.02 -6.20
C GLU A 18 -26.68 11.01 -5.90
N PHE A 19 -25.58 10.98 -6.62
CA PHE A 19 -24.42 11.84 -6.40
C PHE A 19 -24.75 13.35 -6.48
N PRO A 20 -25.50 13.87 -7.47
CA PRO A 20 -25.89 15.27 -7.49
C PRO A 20 -26.75 15.68 -6.28
N GLY A 21 -27.64 14.79 -5.84
CA GLY A 21 -28.43 15.00 -4.63
C GLY A 21 -27.58 15.07 -3.36
N LEU A 22 -26.53 14.24 -3.27
CA LEU A 22 -25.59 14.25 -2.15
C LEU A 22 -24.76 15.53 -2.10
N VAL A 23 -24.26 16.04 -3.23
CA VAL A 23 -23.55 17.32 -3.31
C VAL A 23 -24.44 18.47 -2.81
N GLN A 24 -25.72 18.51 -3.22
CA GLN A 24 -26.66 19.53 -2.77
C GLN A 24 -26.93 19.45 -1.26
N GLN A 25 -27.08 18.24 -0.71
CA GLN A 25 -27.23 18.04 0.73
C GLN A 25 -25.99 18.50 1.50
N LEU A 26 -24.79 18.19 0.97
CA LEU A 26 -23.52 18.60 1.56
C LEU A 26 -23.30 20.11 1.46
N LYS A 27 -23.73 20.79 0.39
CA LYS A 27 -23.73 22.26 0.35
C LYS A 27 -24.56 22.88 1.48
N ALA A 28 -25.77 22.39 1.70
CA ALA A 28 -26.63 22.86 2.80
C ALA A 28 -26.02 22.51 4.18
N HIS A 29 -25.29 21.40 4.29
CA HIS A 29 -24.53 21.07 5.50
C HIS A 29 -23.35 22.03 5.71
N ILE A 30 -22.54 22.28 4.66
CA ILE A 30 -21.39 23.20 4.70
C ILE A 30 -21.84 24.58 5.07
N GLU A 31 -22.95 25.10 4.53
CA GLU A 31 -23.53 26.40 4.89
C GLU A 31 -23.81 26.50 6.40
N ARG A 32 -24.37 25.44 7.00
CA ARG A 32 -24.66 25.41 8.45
C ARG A 32 -23.38 25.38 9.30
N VAL A 33 -22.38 24.58 8.91
CA VAL A 33 -21.11 24.50 9.66
C VAL A 33 -20.25 25.74 9.45
N ASP A 34 -20.34 26.39 8.29
CA ASP A 34 -19.64 27.64 7.98
C ASP A 34 -20.09 28.80 8.87
N GLN A 35 -21.41 28.89 9.21
CA GLN A 35 -21.95 29.85 10.17
C GLN A 35 -21.33 29.67 11.58
N GLN A 36 -20.74 28.54 11.87
CA GLN A 36 -20.09 28.20 13.14
C GLN A 36 -18.58 27.91 12.97
N ALA A 37 -17.96 28.38 11.88
CA ALA A 37 -16.60 28.05 11.49
C ALA A 37 -15.60 28.27 12.63
N GLU A 38 -15.68 29.38 13.36
CA GLU A 38 -14.79 29.67 14.49
C GLU A 38 -14.92 28.68 15.65
N LYS A 39 -16.12 28.11 15.89
CA LYS A 39 -16.36 27.12 16.94
C LYS A 39 -15.94 25.71 16.51
N LEU A 40 -15.93 25.47 15.21
CA LEU A 40 -15.57 24.19 14.60
C LEU A 40 -14.15 24.19 14.05
N LYS A 41 -13.33 25.16 14.43
CA LYS A 41 -11.95 25.27 13.96
C LYS A 41 -11.14 24.04 14.32
N ALA A 42 -10.54 23.41 13.30
CA ALA A 42 -9.66 22.27 13.49
C ALA A 42 -8.37 22.71 14.23
N PRO A 43 -7.85 21.91 15.14
CA PRO A 43 -6.55 22.17 15.77
C PRO A 43 -5.45 22.09 14.72
N ASP A 44 -4.41 22.91 14.86
CA ASP A 44 -3.20 22.75 14.06
C ASP A 44 -2.40 21.51 14.47
N PHE A 45 -1.53 21.05 13.57
CA PHE A 45 -0.65 19.92 13.88
C PHE A 45 0.29 20.27 15.04
N PRO A 46 0.57 19.32 15.94
CA PRO A 46 1.50 19.54 17.04
C PRO A 46 2.92 19.86 16.54
N ASP A 47 3.59 20.80 17.19
CA ASP A 47 4.97 21.13 16.88
C ASP A 47 5.93 19.98 17.22
N GLY A 48 7.06 19.91 16.50
CA GLY A 48 8.14 18.97 16.76
C GLY A 48 7.84 17.51 16.39
N LYS A 49 6.76 17.25 15.65
CA LYS A 49 6.44 15.91 15.11
C LYS A 49 7.20 15.65 13.81
N ASP A 50 7.54 14.38 13.58
CA ASP A 50 8.15 13.96 12.33
C ASP A 50 7.15 13.93 11.18
N TRP A 51 7.62 14.35 10.02
CA TRP A 51 6.87 14.39 8.78
C TRP A 51 7.56 13.55 7.71
N PHE A 52 6.76 12.92 6.87
CA PHE A 52 7.19 12.13 5.71
C PHE A 52 6.57 12.73 4.46
N ASN A 53 7.26 12.61 3.33
CA ASN A 53 6.88 13.18 2.04
C ASN A 53 6.79 14.71 1.98
N SER A 54 7.03 15.42 3.07
CA SER A 54 7.05 16.90 3.10
C SER A 54 7.85 17.43 4.29
N ALA A 55 8.16 18.73 4.27
CA ALA A 55 8.47 19.48 5.48
C ALA A 55 7.23 19.62 6.39
N PRO A 56 7.38 19.99 7.67
CA PRO A 56 6.24 20.22 8.56
C PRO A 56 5.23 21.21 7.98
N LEU A 57 3.95 20.82 7.99
CA LEU A 57 2.83 21.62 7.51
C LEU A 57 2.01 22.18 8.67
N SER A 58 1.25 23.23 8.40
CA SER A 58 0.31 23.85 9.32
C SER A 58 -1.00 24.17 8.60
N LEU A 59 -2.14 23.84 9.24
CA LEU A 59 -3.47 24.19 8.75
C LEU A 59 -3.66 25.72 8.67
N ASN A 60 -2.97 26.46 9.53
CA ASN A 60 -3.07 27.92 9.59
C ASN A 60 -2.05 28.65 8.67
N LYS A 61 -1.09 27.95 8.06
CA LYS A 61 -0.04 28.51 7.21
C LYS A 61 -0.08 27.90 5.79
N GLN A 62 0.65 26.80 5.54
CA GLN A 62 0.79 26.21 4.20
C GLN A 62 -0.53 25.64 3.67
N LEU A 63 -1.41 25.17 4.56
CA LEU A 63 -2.70 24.58 4.19
C LEU A 63 -3.88 25.56 4.35
N SER A 64 -3.62 26.77 4.82
CA SER A 64 -4.65 27.84 4.92
C SER A 64 -5.23 28.17 3.54
N GLY A 65 -6.54 28.31 3.45
CA GLY A 65 -7.25 28.56 2.19
C GLY A 65 -7.31 27.34 1.26
N LYS A 66 -7.08 26.14 1.76
CA LYS A 66 -7.28 24.88 1.04
C LYS A 66 -8.38 24.05 1.68
N ILE A 67 -8.99 23.16 0.91
CA ILE A 67 -9.76 22.04 1.46
C ILE A 67 -8.74 20.97 1.82
N VAL A 68 -8.72 20.52 3.08
CA VAL A 68 -7.75 19.52 3.55
C VAL A 68 -8.47 18.24 3.96
N VAL A 69 -8.10 17.14 3.36
CA VAL A 69 -8.54 15.80 3.75
C VAL A 69 -7.48 15.20 4.67
N LEU A 70 -7.84 14.98 5.94
CA LEU A 70 -6.99 14.31 6.90
C LEU A 70 -7.37 12.82 6.94
N ASP A 71 -6.40 11.95 6.65
CA ASP A 71 -6.54 10.50 6.77
C ASP A 71 -5.94 10.04 8.10
N PHE A 72 -6.79 9.67 9.06
CA PHE A 72 -6.38 9.08 10.33
C PHE A 72 -6.21 7.57 10.16
N TRP A 73 -4.97 7.13 10.09
CA TRP A 73 -4.60 5.77 9.77
C TRP A 73 -3.52 5.21 10.72
N THR A 74 -3.33 3.90 10.65
CA THR A 74 -2.21 3.18 11.26
C THR A 74 -1.83 2.01 10.36
N TYR A 75 -0.54 1.68 10.26
CA TYR A 75 -0.10 0.75 9.21
C TYR A 75 -0.35 -0.73 9.53
N CYS A 76 -0.73 -1.08 10.76
CA CYS A 76 -1.20 -2.43 11.10
C CYS A 76 -2.60 -2.73 10.55
N CYS A 77 -3.43 -1.72 10.38
CA CYS A 77 -4.86 -1.84 10.13
C CYS A 77 -5.15 -2.13 8.66
N ILE A 78 -5.66 -3.33 8.36
CA ILE A 78 -6.00 -3.72 6.99
C ILE A 78 -7.06 -2.80 6.35
N ASN A 79 -8.03 -2.33 7.15
CA ASN A 79 -9.07 -1.43 6.68
C ASN A 79 -8.50 -0.06 6.26
N CYS A 80 -7.41 0.40 6.90
CA CYS A 80 -6.69 1.61 6.48
C CYS A 80 -5.99 1.40 5.13
N ILE A 81 -5.42 0.22 4.92
CA ILE A 81 -4.76 -0.11 3.65
C ILE A 81 -5.79 -0.19 2.51
N HIS A 82 -6.99 -0.69 2.77
CA HIS A 82 -8.06 -0.78 1.77
C HIS A 82 -8.51 0.56 1.21
N ILE A 83 -8.40 1.66 1.96
CA ILE A 83 -8.83 2.98 1.46
C ILE A 83 -7.73 3.74 0.70
N LEU A 84 -6.47 3.28 0.74
CA LEU A 84 -5.36 3.96 0.04
C LEU A 84 -5.59 4.10 -1.48
N PRO A 85 -6.08 3.08 -2.22
CA PRO A 85 -6.43 3.24 -3.63
C PRO A 85 -7.49 4.31 -3.89
N ASP A 86 -8.48 4.45 -3.00
CA ASP A 86 -9.52 5.47 -3.06
C ASP A 86 -8.93 6.87 -2.87
N LEU A 87 -8.01 7.04 -1.91
CA LEU A 87 -7.30 8.30 -1.68
C LEU A 87 -6.45 8.69 -2.88
N VAL A 88 -5.68 7.75 -3.43
CA VAL A 88 -4.87 7.97 -4.65
C VAL A 88 -5.74 8.42 -5.83
N GLU A 89 -6.95 7.88 -5.98
CA GLU A 89 -7.88 8.31 -7.03
C GLU A 89 -8.41 9.72 -6.78
N LEU A 90 -8.77 10.05 -5.54
CA LEU A 90 -9.21 11.40 -5.16
C LEU A 90 -8.07 12.42 -5.32
N GLU A 91 -6.86 12.11 -4.91
CA GLU A 91 -5.69 12.96 -5.12
C GLU A 91 -5.47 13.30 -6.60
N LYS A 92 -5.56 12.28 -7.47
CA LYS A 92 -5.47 12.46 -8.92
C LYS A 92 -6.62 13.32 -9.46
N ARG A 93 -7.83 13.09 -8.98
CA ARG A 93 -9.02 13.82 -9.40
C ARG A 93 -8.95 15.31 -9.04
N TYR A 94 -8.45 15.64 -7.85
CA TYR A 94 -8.35 17.02 -7.36
C TYR A 94 -6.97 17.64 -7.54
N ALA A 95 -6.10 17.01 -8.32
CA ALA A 95 -4.82 17.59 -8.69
C ALA A 95 -5.01 18.94 -9.38
N GLY A 96 -4.29 19.97 -8.92
CA GLY A 96 -4.45 21.36 -9.43
C GLY A 96 -5.59 22.16 -8.82
N TYR A 97 -6.46 21.54 -8.03
CA TYR A 97 -7.41 22.24 -7.19
C TYR A 97 -6.79 22.65 -5.84
N PRO A 98 -7.37 23.61 -5.11
CA PRO A 98 -6.91 23.97 -3.77
C PRO A 98 -7.33 22.92 -2.74
N VAL A 99 -6.96 21.67 -2.99
CA VAL A 99 -7.25 20.48 -2.18
C VAL A 99 -5.94 19.84 -1.78
N ALA A 100 -5.83 19.44 -0.52
CA ALA A 100 -4.67 18.78 0.03
C ALA A 100 -5.07 17.50 0.77
N PHE A 101 -4.27 16.46 0.66
CA PHE A 101 -4.42 15.23 1.45
C PHE A 101 -3.25 15.13 2.41
N VAL A 102 -3.52 14.77 3.67
CA VAL A 102 -2.51 14.62 4.72
C VAL A 102 -2.84 13.38 5.55
N GLY A 103 -1.93 12.42 5.57
CA GLY A 103 -2.00 11.28 6.46
C GLY A 103 -1.65 11.70 7.90
N VAL A 104 -2.50 11.36 8.86
CA VAL A 104 -2.27 11.52 10.29
C VAL A 104 -2.09 10.13 10.87
N HIS A 105 -0.84 9.70 10.94
CA HIS A 105 -0.52 8.36 11.45
C HIS A 105 -0.68 8.35 12.97
N SER A 106 -1.77 7.77 13.46
CA SER A 106 -2.12 7.68 14.89
C SER A 106 -1.95 6.23 15.35
N ALA A 107 -0.84 5.97 16.03
CA ALA A 107 -0.36 4.64 16.34
C ALA A 107 -1.31 3.84 17.25
N LYS A 108 -1.59 2.57 16.90
CA LYS A 108 -2.26 1.59 17.77
C LYS A 108 -1.24 0.88 18.67
N PHE A 109 -0.12 0.44 18.11
CA PHE A 109 0.94 -0.29 18.78
C PHE A 109 2.15 0.59 19.08
N ASP A 110 2.98 0.18 20.07
CA ASP A 110 4.18 0.93 20.42
C ASP A 110 5.20 0.99 19.27
N ASN A 111 5.33 -0.09 18.50
CA ASN A 111 6.18 -0.14 17.31
C ASN A 111 5.81 0.93 16.27
N GLU A 112 4.54 1.26 16.18
CA GLU A 112 3.99 2.22 15.22
C GLU A 112 4.24 3.68 15.60
N LYS A 113 4.70 3.97 16.82
CA LYS A 113 5.11 5.31 17.24
C LYS A 113 6.48 5.71 16.71
N VAL A 114 7.27 4.72 16.27
CA VAL A 114 8.65 4.91 15.84
C VAL A 114 8.68 5.41 14.40
N SER A 115 9.18 6.62 14.19
CA SER A 115 9.20 7.30 12.89
C SER A 115 9.92 6.50 11.78
N ALA A 116 10.97 5.75 12.12
CA ALA A 116 11.64 4.88 11.14
C ALA A 116 10.70 3.79 10.59
N ASN A 117 9.84 3.20 11.44
CA ASN A 117 8.88 2.18 11.03
C ASN A 117 7.72 2.78 10.21
N ILE A 118 7.28 4.00 10.55
CA ILE A 118 6.29 4.73 9.74
C ILE A 118 6.84 5.02 8.35
N ARG A 119 8.12 5.42 8.26
CA ARG A 119 8.79 5.62 6.96
C ARG A 119 8.76 4.35 6.11
N GLU A 120 9.10 3.21 6.71
CA GLU A 120 9.01 1.91 6.01
C GLU A 120 7.58 1.60 5.55
N ALA A 121 6.57 1.95 6.35
CA ALA A 121 5.17 1.79 5.96
C ALA A 121 4.77 2.73 4.81
N VAL A 122 5.18 4.00 4.84
CA VAL A 122 4.97 4.98 3.75
C VAL A 122 5.57 4.45 2.44
N LEU A 123 6.77 3.87 2.50
CA LEU A 123 7.44 3.27 1.34
C LEU A 123 6.77 1.98 0.88
N ARG A 124 6.38 1.10 1.83
CA ARG A 124 5.72 -0.18 1.55
C ARG A 124 4.37 0.01 0.87
N TYR A 125 3.59 0.98 1.33
CA TYR A 125 2.25 1.24 0.79
C TYR A 125 2.23 2.31 -0.29
N GLU A 126 3.42 2.83 -0.68
CA GLU A 126 3.59 3.82 -1.76
C GLU A 126 2.73 5.07 -1.55
N ILE A 127 2.69 5.57 -0.31
CA ILE A 127 1.97 6.78 0.05
C ILE A 127 2.78 7.98 -0.41
N ASP A 128 2.19 8.82 -1.25
CA ASP A 128 2.86 10.00 -1.85
C ASP A 128 2.46 11.33 -1.19
N HIS A 129 1.30 11.40 -0.52
CA HIS A 129 0.90 12.61 0.22
C HIS A 129 1.70 12.80 1.51
N PRO A 130 1.74 14.01 2.07
CA PRO A 130 2.35 14.28 3.37
C PRO A 130 1.78 13.41 4.48
N VAL A 131 2.64 12.89 5.35
CA VAL A 131 2.23 12.13 6.53
C VAL A 131 2.89 12.70 7.77
N VAL A 132 2.11 12.94 8.83
CA VAL A 132 2.59 13.33 10.16
C VAL A 132 2.49 12.18 11.15
N ASN A 133 3.51 12.04 12.00
CA ASN A 133 3.49 11.09 13.12
C ASN A 133 2.74 11.69 14.30
N ASP A 134 1.47 11.31 14.49
CA ASP A 134 0.65 11.65 15.67
C ASP A 134 0.82 10.57 16.78
N ASP A 135 2.07 10.28 17.16
CA ASP A 135 2.49 9.22 18.10
C ASP A 135 1.78 9.26 19.45
N GLU A 136 1.40 10.45 19.91
CA GLU A 136 0.64 10.69 21.13
C GLU A 136 -0.87 10.84 20.89
N MET A 137 -1.35 10.61 19.67
CA MET A 137 -2.77 10.74 19.29
C MET A 137 -3.39 12.11 19.64
N GLN A 138 -2.63 13.20 19.49
CA GLN A 138 -3.09 14.55 19.84
C GLN A 138 -4.13 15.05 18.82
N MET A 139 -3.84 14.90 17.51
CA MET A 139 -4.80 15.24 16.44
C MET A 139 -6.03 14.34 16.52
N TRP A 140 -5.82 13.03 16.72
CA TRP A 140 -6.89 12.05 16.92
C TRP A 140 -7.89 12.49 17.98
N ARG A 141 -7.43 12.83 19.18
CA ARG A 141 -8.30 13.26 20.30
C ARG A 141 -8.98 14.59 20.04
N LYS A 142 -8.24 15.56 19.51
CA LYS A 142 -8.78 16.93 19.31
C LYS A 142 -9.82 16.98 18.19
N ILE A 143 -9.68 16.20 17.12
CA ILE A 143 -10.67 16.08 16.03
C ILE A 143 -11.85 15.21 16.47
N GLY A 144 -11.68 14.34 17.46
CA GLY A 144 -12.72 13.45 17.98
C GLY A 144 -12.82 12.12 17.22
N VAL A 145 -11.74 11.67 16.61
CA VAL A 145 -11.65 10.37 15.93
C VAL A 145 -11.82 9.24 16.93
N ARG A 146 -12.46 8.13 16.53
CA ARG A 146 -12.76 6.99 17.42
C ARG A 146 -12.38 5.62 16.85
N SER A 147 -12.11 5.53 15.55
CA SER A 147 -11.76 4.29 14.86
C SER A 147 -10.86 4.54 13.66
N TRP A 148 -10.08 3.55 13.28
CA TRP A 148 -9.32 3.50 12.04
C TRP A 148 -10.08 2.72 10.97
N PRO A 149 -10.01 3.14 9.70
CA PRO A 149 -9.64 4.48 9.25
C PRO A 149 -10.72 5.52 9.58
N SER A 150 -10.34 6.81 9.64
CA SER A 150 -11.30 7.93 9.65
C SER A 150 -10.80 9.06 8.77
N LEU A 151 -11.68 9.64 7.97
CA LEU A 151 -11.38 10.75 7.09
C LEU A 151 -12.07 12.03 7.59
N ALA A 152 -11.29 13.09 7.81
CA ALA A 152 -11.83 14.39 8.18
C ALA A 152 -11.60 15.39 7.05
N VAL A 153 -12.62 16.19 6.70
CA VAL A 153 -12.53 17.24 5.69
C VAL A 153 -12.55 18.59 6.38
N ILE A 154 -11.49 19.35 6.20
CA ILE A 154 -11.32 20.71 6.75
C ILE A 154 -11.57 21.72 5.62
N GLY A 155 -12.37 22.73 5.88
CA GLY A 155 -12.67 23.79 4.94
C GLY A 155 -11.58 24.85 4.82
N PRO A 156 -11.66 25.74 3.82
CA PRO A 156 -10.64 26.76 3.57
C PRO A 156 -10.51 27.81 4.69
N LYS A 157 -11.48 27.90 5.58
CA LYS A 157 -11.44 28.72 6.80
C LYS A 157 -10.80 27.99 8.00
N GLY A 158 -10.36 26.73 7.81
CA GLY A 158 -9.81 25.89 8.86
C GLY A 158 -10.86 25.18 9.74
N ASN A 159 -12.12 25.19 9.34
CA ASN A 159 -13.23 24.55 10.06
C ASN A 159 -13.43 23.10 9.64
N LEU A 160 -13.70 22.22 10.62
CA LEU A 160 -14.08 20.83 10.37
C LEU A 160 -15.46 20.80 9.69
N MET A 161 -15.52 20.29 8.46
CA MET A 161 -16.76 20.17 7.69
C MET A 161 -17.37 18.77 7.78
N LEU A 162 -16.53 17.73 7.82
CA LEU A 162 -16.97 16.33 7.81
C LEU A 162 -15.99 15.46 8.60
N LEU A 163 -16.51 14.45 9.29
CA LEU A 163 -15.73 13.35 9.87
C LEU A 163 -16.46 12.04 9.51
N ALA A 164 -15.81 11.19 8.72
CA ALA A 164 -16.32 9.91 8.27
C ALA A 164 -15.42 8.77 8.78
N SER A 165 -16.03 7.77 9.43
CA SER A 165 -15.30 6.63 10.00
C SER A 165 -15.53 5.36 9.20
N GLY A 166 -14.49 4.51 9.10
CA GLY A 166 -14.52 3.24 8.38
C GLY A 166 -14.27 3.35 6.88
N GLU A 167 -14.36 2.23 6.21
CA GLU A 167 -14.19 2.08 4.76
C GLU A 167 -15.41 2.52 3.95
N GLY A 168 -15.21 2.69 2.63
CA GLY A 168 -16.30 2.93 1.67
C GLY A 168 -16.80 4.37 1.64
N ASN A 169 -16.07 5.32 2.21
CA ASN A 169 -16.45 6.73 2.28
C ASN A 169 -15.98 7.58 1.09
N LYS A 170 -15.37 6.98 0.04
CA LYS A 170 -14.84 7.70 -1.12
C LYS A 170 -15.85 8.67 -1.73
N GLN A 171 -17.07 8.20 -2.04
CA GLN A 171 -18.11 9.02 -2.66
C GLN A 171 -18.57 10.18 -1.74
N LEU A 172 -18.61 9.96 -0.44
CA LEU A 172 -18.96 10.99 0.53
C LEU A 172 -17.88 12.08 0.59
N ILE A 173 -16.61 11.70 0.63
CA ILE A 173 -15.47 12.63 0.62
C ILE A 173 -15.43 13.41 -0.69
N ASP A 174 -15.56 12.72 -1.83
CA ASP A 174 -15.61 13.32 -3.17
C ASP A 174 -16.74 14.37 -3.28
N ALA A 175 -17.94 14.00 -2.85
CA ALA A 175 -19.08 14.92 -2.83
C ALA A 175 -18.87 16.11 -1.89
N CYS A 176 -18.21 15.89 -0.73
CA CYS A 176 -17.91 16.97 0.22
C CYS A 176 -16.89 17.96 -0.36
N ILE A 177 -15.83 17.48 -0.99
CA ILE A 177 -14.83 18.33 -1.66
C ILE A 177 -15.52 19.15 -2.78
N THR A 178 -16.30 18.47 -3.64
CA THR A 178 -17.05 19.11 -4.74
C THR A 178 -17.98 20.20 -4.18
N ALA A 179 -18.78 19.87 -3.15
CA ALA A 179 -19.70 20.83 -2.54
C ALA A 179 -18.99 22.05 -1.94
N ALA A 180 -17.82 21.84 -1.33
CA ALA A 180 -17.01 22.92 -0.76
C ALA A 180 -16.41 23.82 -1.85
N LEU A 181 -15.88 23.24 -2.94
CA LEU A 181 -15.37 24.00 -4.08
C LEU A 181 -16.45 24.87 -4.74
N GLU A 182 -17.69 24.38 -4.75
CA GLU A 182 -18.83 25.15 -5.29
C GLU A 182 -19.45 26.14 -4.31
N PHE A 183 -19.30 25.93 -3.01
CA PHE A 183 -19.87 26.78 -1.97
C PHE A 183 -19.01 28.00 -1.67
N TYR A 184 -17.70 27.81 -1.47
CA TYR A 184 -16.82 28.90 -1.09
C TYR A 184 -16.40 29.77 -2.28
N PRO A 185 -16.30 31.09 -2.11
CA PRO A 185 -15.89 32.00 -3.19
C PRO A 185 -14.39 31.79 -3.52
N ASN A 186 -14.06 31.90 -4.81
CA ASN A 186 -12.72 31.62 -5.32
C ASN A 186 -11.59 32.42 -4.67
N ASN A 187 -11.85 33.65 -4.25
CA ASN A 187 -10.86 34.51 -3.58
C ASN A 187 -10.47 34.03 -2.17
N LEU A 188 -11.19 33.06 -1.62
CA LEU A 188 -10.85 32.43 -0.35
C LEU A 188 -9.81 31.32 -0.54
N PHE A 189 -9.70 30.76 -1.75
CA PHE A 189 -8.80 29.65 -2.00
C PHE A 189 -7.37 30.10 -2.30
N ARG A 190 -6.40 29.35 -1.77
CA ARG A 190 -4.97 29.50 -2.06
C ARG A 190 -4.48 28.33 -2.90
N HIS A 191 -3.85 28.65 -4.02
CA HIS A 191 -3.37 27.67 -5.01
C HIS A 191 -1.86 27.41 -4.93
N ASP A 192 -1.15 27.99 -3.95
CA ASP A 192 0.27 27.72 -3.73
C ASP A 192 0.52 26.23 -3.48
N PRO A 193 1.55 25.65 -4.07
CA PRO A 193 1.84 24.22 -3.94
C PRO A 193 2.25 23.85 -2.53
N ILE A 194 1.97 22.61 -2.14
CA ILE A 194 2.50 22.01 -0.91
C ILE A 194 3.94 21.56 -1.21
N PRO A 195 4.91 21.85 -0.34
CA PRO A 195 6.29 21.42 -0.52
C PRO A 195 6.40 19.90 -0.30
N LEU A 196 6.37 19.11 -1.38
CA LEU A 196 6.51 17.66 -1.35
C LEU A 196 7.99 17.27 -1.48
N SER A 197 8.40 16.28 -0.68
CA SER A 197 9.73 15.67 -0.68
C SER A 197 9.57 14.16 -0.43
N PRO A 198 9.22 13.38 -1.48
CA PRO A 198 8.85 11.98 -1.34
C PRO A 198 9.95 11.13 -0.70
N GLU A 199 9.60 10.28 0.26
CA GLU A 199 10.54 9.38 0.95
C GLU A 199 11.20 8.40 -0.03
N LYS A 200 10.48 7.96 -1.06
CA LYS A 200 11.01 7.06 -2.11
C LYS A 200 12.19 7.63 -2.90
N GLU A 201 12.32 8.96 -2.96
CA GLU A 201 13.43 9.64 -3.64
C GLU A 201 14.68 9.75 -2.75
N LYS A 202 14.54 9.54 -1.44
CA LYS A 202 15.61 9.69 -0.45
C LYS A 202 16.33 8.37 -0.14
N ILE A 203 15.74 7.23 -0.48
CA ILE A 203 16.22 5.91 -0.06
C ILE A 203 16.49 5.02 -1.28
N THR A 204 17.71 4.47 -1.33
CA THR A 204 18.08 3.42 -2.26
C THR A 204 18.05 2.08 -1.52
N VAL A 205 17.14 1.19 -1.90
CA VAL A 205 17.09 -0.17 -1.36
C VAL A 205 18.08 -1.06 -2.12
N ASN A 206 19.20 -1.39 -1.48
CA ASN A 206 20.23 -2.28 -2.05
C ASN A 206 19.88 -3.77 -1.85
N SER A 207 18.64 -4.18 -2.13
CA SER A 207 18.21 -5.57 -2.05
C SER A 207 17.46 -5.96 -3.32
N SER A 208 17.64 -7.22 -3.76
CA SER A 208 16.87 -7.80 -4.86
C SER A 208 15.43 -8.15 -4.47
N LEU A 209 15.06 -8.04 -3.19
CA LEU A 209 13.71 -8.22 -2.68
C LEU A 209 13.17 -6.90 -2.15
N ARG A 210 11.82 -6.75 -2.19
CA ARG A 210 11.11 -5.65 -1.53
C ARG A 210 10.00 -6.19 -0.64
N TYR A 211 10.16 -6.00 0.67
CA TYR A 211 9.20 -6.42 1.71
C TYR A 211 8.75 -7.89 1.53
N PRO A 212 9.66 -8.87 1.58
CA PRO A 212 9.27 -10.27 1.46
C PRO A 212 8.26 -10.64 2.55
N GLY A 213 7.14 -11.25 2.12
CA GLY A 213 6.04 -11.60 3.02
C GLY A 213 6.18 -12.99 3.61
N LYS A 214 5.72 -14.01 2.90
CA LYS A 214 5.73 -15.40 3.35
C LYS A 214 6.64 -16.28 2.49
N LEU A 215 6.93 -17.47 2.98
CA LEU A 215 7.81 -18.43 2.35
C LEU A 215 7.12 -19.79 2.22
N ALA A 216 7.54 -20.57 1.21
CA ALA A 216 7.25 -21.99 1.14
C ALA A 216 8.53 -22.76 0.72
N ILE A 217 8.65 -24.00 1.15
CA ILE A 217 9.81 -24.84 0.87
C ILE A 217 9.43 -26.17 0.23
N ASP A 218 10.18 -26.56 -0.77
CA ASP A 218 10.22 -27.93 -1.29
C ASP A 218 11.55 -28.56 -0.89
N THR A 219 11.52 -29.38 0.15
CA THR A 219 12.73 -30.06 0.65
C THR A 219 13.19 -31.17 -0.29
N LYS A 220 12.30 -31.75 -1.11
CA LYS A 220 12.60 -32.77 -2.08
C LYS A 220 13.34 -32.21 -3.28
N GLU A 221 12.77 -31.17 -3.89
CA GLU A 221 13.36 -30.49 -5.06
C GLU A 221 14.40 -29.43 -4.66
N LYS A 222 14.61 -29.23 -3.34
CA LYS A 222 15.51 -28.22 -2.76
C LYS A 222 15.23 -26.82 -3.31
N ARG A 223 13.98 -26.36 -3.16
CA ARG A 223 13.52 -25.05 -3.62
C ARG A 223 12.94 -24.25 -2.45
N LEU A 224 13.27 -22.97 -2.42
CA LEU A 224 12.66 -21.98 -1.56
C LEU A 224 11.86 -21.03 -2.44
N TYR A 225 10.56 -20.87 -2.15
CA TYR A 225 9.66 -19.94 -2.78
C TYR A 225 9.51 -18.72 -1.87
N ILE A 226 9.75 -17.54 -2.41
CA ILE A 226 9.77 -16.28 -1.66
C ILE A 226 8.70 -15.36 -2.23
N SER A 227 7.74 -14.97 -1.42
CA SER A 227 6.79 -13.92 -1.76
C SER A 227 7.50 -12.57 -1.74
N ASP A 228 7.95 -12.09 -2.90
CA ASP A 228 8.59 -10.80 -3.09
C ASP A 228 7.48 -9.73 -3.28
N SER A 229 6.81 -9.40 -2.16
CA SER A 229 5.47 -8.81 -2.12
C SER A 229 5.36 -7.50 -2.88
N ASN A 230 6.23 -6.53 -2.62
CA ASN A 230 6.19 -5.22 -3.29
C ASN A 230 6.83 -5.21 -4.69
N ASN A 231 7.47 -6.30 -5.09
CA ASN A 231 7.86 -6.53 -6.48
C ASN A 231 6.83 -7.39 -7.23
N HIS A 232 5.69 -7.71 -6.62
CA HIS A 232 4.53 -8.39 -7.22
C HIS A 232 4.88 -9.70 -7.94
N ARG A 233 5.81 -10.49 -7.37
CA ARG A 233 6.34 -11.71 -7.97
C ARG A 233 6.75 -12.73 -6.91
N ILE A 234 6.95 -13.98 -7.33
CA ILE A 234 7.55 -15.01 -6.48
C ILE A 234 8.94 -15.30 -7.01
N ILE A 235 9.93 -15.20 -6.14
CA ILE A 235 11.31 -15.61 -6.43
C ILE A 235 11.50 -17.06 -5.97
N VAL A 236 12.05 -17.88 -6.85
CA VAL A 236 12.41 -19.27 -6.55
C VAL A 236 13.93 -19.37 -6.52
N THR A 237 14.46 -19.85 -5.39
CA THR A 237 15.90 -20.13 -5.22
C THR A 237 16.12 -21.57 -4.82
N ASP A 238 17.37 -22.04 -4.86
CA ASP A 238 17.74 -23.20 -4.08
C ASP A 238 17.86 -22.85 -2.59
N LEU A 239 18.14 -23.86 -1.75
CA LEU A 239 18.20 -23.67 -0.29
C LEU A 239 19.46 -22.93 0.21
N VAL A 240 20.38 -22.59 -0.68
CA VAL A 240 21.56 -21.76 -0.38
C VAL A 240 21.48 -20.36 -1.00
N GLY A 241 20.34 -20.02 -1.63
CA GLY A 241 20.05 -18.68 -2.11
C GLY A 241 20.38 -18.42 -3.58
N LYS A 242 20.78 -19.45 -4.35
CA LYS A 242 21.03 -19.31 -5.78
C LYS A 242 19.70 -19.25 -6.54
N PHE A 243 19.53 -18.25 -7.37
CA PHE A 243 18.34 -18.04 -8.21
C PHE A 243 18.07 -19.24 -9.12
N VAL A 244 16.81 -19.60 -9.26
CA VAL A 244 16.31 -20.66 -10.13
C VAL A 244 15.37 -20.09 -11.20
N GLU A 245 14.29 -19.45 -10.77
CA GLU A 245 13.31 -18.85 -11.68
C GLU A 245 12.44 -17.80 -10.96
N VAL A 246 11.69 -17.01 -11.74
CA VAL A 246 10.72 -16.06 -11.25
C VAL A 246 9.33 -16.43 -11.75
N ILE A 247 8.32 -16.27 -10.89
CA ILE A 247 6.92 -16.48 -11.21
C ILE A 247 6.21 -15.14 -11.11
N GLY A 248 5.64 -14.67 -12.22
CA GLY A 248 5.05 -13.35 -12.34
C GLY A 248 5.96 -12.32 -13.00
N THR A 249 5.32 -11.33 -13.64
CA THR A 249 6.03 -10.29 -14.41
C THR A 249 6.65 -9.19 -13.54
N GLY A 250 6.30 -9.13 -12.25
CA GLY A 250 6.62 -7.99 -11.39
C GLY A 250 5.73 -6.76 -11.59
N ARG A 251 4.75 -6.82 -12.49
CA ARG A 251 3.74 -5.76 -12.68
C ARG A 251 2.48 -6.07 -11.89
N ILE A 252 1.86 -5.03 -11.36
CA ILE A 252 0.56 -5.12 -10.68
C ILE A 252 -0.52 -5.62 -11.64
N GLY A 253 -1.32 -6.58 -11.21
CA GLY A 253 -2.46 -7.09 -11.96
C GLY A 253 -2.93 -8.47 -11.51
N LEU A 254 -4.02 -8.96 -12.12
CA LEU A 254 -4.64 -10.26 -11.85
C LEU A 254 -4.63 -11.18 -13.09
N ASN A 255 -3.59 -11.10 -13.91
CA ASN A 255 -3.52 -11.93 -15.11
C ASN A 255 -3.10 -13.36 -14.76
N ASP A 256 -3.85 -14.32 -15.32
CA ASP A 256 -3.51 -15.74 -15.33
C ASP A 256 -2.61 -16.06 -16.54
N GLY A 257 -1.92 -17.21 -16.49
CA GLY A 257 -1.13 -17.71 -17.62
C GLY A 257 0.27 -18.18 -17.22
N PRO A 258 1.18 -18.33 -18.23
CA PRO A 258 2.57 -18.69 -17.98
C PRO A 258 3.27 -17.71 -17.04
N TYR A 259 4.35 -18.14 -16.37
CA TYR A 259 5.10 -17.37 -15.39
C TYR A 259 5.47 -15.96 -15.87
N ASN A 260 5.89 -15.80 -17.11
CA ASN A 260 6.27 -14.51 -17.70
C ASN A 260 5.09 -13.64 -18.19
N LYS A 261 3.85 -14.06 -17.96
CA LYS A 261 2.63 -13.29 -18.26
C LYS A 261 1.73 -13.11 -17.05
N ALA A 262 1.87 -13.98 -16.04
CA ALA A 262 1.10 -13.89 -14.82
C ALA A 262 1.43 -12.61 -14.06
N GLN A 263 0.43 -12.05 -13.39
CA GLN A 263 0.57 -10.86 -12.57
C GLN A 263 -0.02 -11.10 -11.19
N PHE A 264 0.55 -10.44 -10.19
CA PHE A 264 0.12 -10.45 -8.80
C PHE A 264 0.04 -9.02 -8.27
N PHE A 265 -0.55 -8.83 -7.09
CA PHE A 265 -0.52 -7.55 -6.41
C PHE A 265 -0.29 -7.76 -4.90
N ARG A 266 0.93 -7.42 -4.42
CA ARG A 266 1.39 -7.54 -3.02
C ARG A 266 0.99 -8.88 -2.39
N LEU A 267 1.29 -9.97 -3.10
CA LEU A 267 1.03 -11.32 -2.63
C LEU A 267 1.71 -11.58 -1.28
N GLN A 268 1.09 -12.38 -0.41
CA GLN A 268 1.58 -12.70 0.92
C GLN A 268 1.80 -14.20 1.10
N GLY A 269 0.79 -14.95 1.52
CA GLY A 269 0.85 -16.35 1.88
C GLY A 269 1.21 -17.28 0.72
N LEU A 270 2.07 -18.26 1.02
CA LEU A 270 2.47 -19.32 0.10
C LEU A 270 2.33 -20.68 0.78
N ALA A 271 1.66 -21.64 0.14
CA ALA A 271 1.58 -23.02 0.63
C ALA A 271 1.83 -24.00 -0.50
N LEU A 272 2.88 -24.83 -0.34
CA LEU A 272 3.18 -25.89 -1.28
C LEU A 272 2.43 -27.17 -0.90
N HIS A 273 1.71 -27.74 -1.85
CA HIS A 273 1.11 -29.05 -1.70
C HIS A 273 1.25 -29.85 -3.00
N LYS A 274 1.98 -30.96 -2.92
CA LYS A 274 2.36 -31.74 -4.12
C LYS A 274 3.11 -30.85 -5.13
N GLU A 275 2.68 -30.82 -6.37
CA GLU A 275 3.29 -30.02 -7.45
C GLU A 275 2.55 -28.67 -7.66
N LYS A 276 1.88 -28.16 -6.62
CA LYS A 276 1.11 -26.90 -6.67
C LYS A 276 1.48 -25.96 -5.53
N LEU A 277 1.70 -24.70 -5.88
CA LEU A 277 1.89 -23.63 -4.92
C LEU A 277 0.64 -22.78 -4.88
N TYR A 278 -0.04 -22.73 -3.73
CA TYR A 278 -1.20 -21.89 -3.48
C TYR A 278 -0.72 -20.55 -2.97
N VAL A 279 -1.35 -19.48 -3.42
CA VAL A 279 -0.88 -18.10 -3.21
C VAL A 279 -2.03 -17.23 -2.74
N ALA A 280 -1.86 -16.58 -1.59
CA ALA A 280 -2.69 -15.48 -1.15
C ALA A 280 -2.26 -14.22 -1.90
N ASP A 281 -3.00 -13.83 -2.95
CA ASP A 281 -2.76 -12.64 -3.76
C ASP A 281 -3.53 -11.48 -3.12
N ALA A 282 -2.95 -10.91 -2.05
CA ALA A 282 -3.64 -10.15 -1.03
C ALA A 282 -4.39 -8.93 -1.57
N GLU A 283 -3.71 -8.02 -2.26
CA GLU A 283 -4.30 -6.80 -2.81
C GLU A 283 -5.11 -7.04 -4.09
N ASN A 284 -4.99 -8.22 -4.71
CA ASN A 284 -5.91 -8.68 -5.74
C ASN A 284 -7.17 -9.36 -5.16
N HIS A 285 -7.27 -9.47 -3.83
CA HIS A 285 -8.39 -10.15 -3.18
C HIS A 285 -8.69 -11.49 -3.84
N ALA A 286 -7.65 -12.32 -4.03
CA ALA A 286 -7.73 -13.55 -4.78
C ALA A 286 -6.89 -14.68 -4.17
N LEU A 287 -7.39 -15.92 -4.29
CA LEU A 287 -6.59 -17.13 -4.10
C LEU A 287 -6.13 -17.61 -5.47
N ARG A 288 -4.83 -17.74 -5.64
CA ARG A 288 -4.22 -18.23 -6.88
C ARG A 288 -3.57 -19.59 -6.67
N VAL A 289 -3.39 -20.32 -7.74
CA VAL A 289 -2.59 -21.54 -7.75
C VAL A 289 -1.56 -21.51 -8.89
N VAL A 290 -0.34 -21.88 -8.57
CA VAL A 290 0.75 -22.09 -9.52
C VAL A 290 0.92 -23.59 -9.70
N ASP A 291 0.68 -24.10 -10.90
CA ASP A 291 1.02 -25.47 -11.26
C ASP A 291 2.50 -25.49 -11.68
N LEU A 292 3.33 -26.09 -10.82
CA LEU A 292 4.79 -26.08 -10.98
C LEU A 292 5.27 -26.94 -12.15
N LYS A 293 4.46 -27.92 -12.58
CA LYS A 293 4.79 -28.79 -13.71
C LYS A 293 4.49 -28.13 -15.06
N SER A 294 3.30 -27.56 -15.21
CA SER A 294 2.90 -26.85 -16.42
C SER A 294 3.40 -25.43 -16.49
N LYS A 295 3.89 -24.86 -15.37
CA LYS A 295 4.34 -23.47 -15.21
C LYS A 295 3.24 -22.45 -15.52
N ILE A 296 2.02 -22.73 -15.08
CA ILE A 296 0.86 -21.88 -15.28
C ILE A 296 0.30 -21.40 -13.93
N VAL A 297 -0.02 -20.12 -13.86
CA VAL A 297 -0.75 -19.48 -12.74
C VAL A 297 -2.23 -19.38 -13.11
N THR A 298 -3.10 -19.73 -12.15
CA THR A 298 -4.57 -19.67 -12.35
C THR A 298 -5.24 -19.11 -11.10
N THR A 299 -6.28 -18.29 -11.28
CA THR A 299 -7.13 -17.79 -10.20
C THR A 299 -8.15 -18.86 -9.81
N LEU A 300 -8.19 -19.22 -8.52
CA LEU A 300 -9.15 -20.17 -7.98
C LEU A 300 -10.44 -19.48 -7.53
N ILE A 301 -10.32 -18.38 -6.79
CA ILE A 301 -11.43 -17.51 -6.35
C ILE A 301 -10.94 -16.05 -6.30
N GLY A 302 -11.89 -15.11 -6.33
CA GLY A 302 -11.60 -13.68 -6.37
C GLY A 302 -11.53 -13.13 -7.78
N ASN A 303 -11.67 -11.81 -7.95
CA ASN A 303 -11.72 -11.16 -9.24
C ASN A 303 -10.96 -9.82 -9.32
N GLY A 304 -10.16 -9.49 -8.31
CA GLY A 304 -9.43 -8.22 -8.21
C GLY A 304 -10.20 -7.12 -7.48
N THR A 305 -11.40 -7.41 -6.96
CA THR A 305 -12.21 -6.46 -6.22
C THR A 305 -12.42 -6.94 -4.79
N GLN A 306 -12.29 -6.05 -3.81
CA GLN A 306 -12.56 -6.35 -2.41
C GLN A 306 -13.99 -6.89 -2.22
N GLY A 307 -14.10 -8.09 -1.63
CA GLY A 307 -15.37 -8.73 -1.33
C GLY A 307 -15.94 -8.32 0.02
N ARG A 308 -17.27 -8.33 0.12
CA ARG A 308 -18.01 -8.18 1.38
C ARG A 308 -18.93 -9.38 1.63
N ASP A 309 -18.54 -10.54 1.11
CA ASP A 309 -19.22 -11.80 1.39
C ASP A 309 -18.61 -12.43 2.64
N TYR A 310 -19.42 -12.64 3.67
CA TYR A 310 -19.02 -13.24 4.95
C TYR A 310 -19.41 -14.72 5.06
N LYS A 311 -20.04 -15.29 4.04
CA LYS A 311 -20.56 -16.68 4.06
C LYS A 311 -19.88 -17.58 3.04
N GLY A 312 -19.74 -17.11 1.81
CA GLY A 312 -19.22 -17.90 0.70
C GLY A 312 -20.24 -18.91 0.15
N GLY A 313 -19.70 -20.00 -0.43
CA GLY A 313 -20.49 -21.08 -1.06
C GLY A 313 -20.37 -21.11 -2.57
N SER A 314 -19.68 -20.16 -3.15
CA SER A 314 -19.41 -20.07 -4.60
C SER A 314 -17.97 -20.44 -4.94
N GLY A 315 -17.63 -20.44 -6.24
CA GLY A 315 -16.27 -20.69 -6.74
C GLY A 315 -15.92 -19.79 -7.91
N GLY A 316 -14.64 -19.85 -8.30
CA GLY A 316 -14.10 -19.03 -9.39
C GLY A 316 -14.23 -17.53 -9.10
N LYS A 317 -14.27 -16.72 -10.16
CA LYS A 317 -14.36 -15.25 -10.07
C LYS A 317 -15.69 -14.73 -9.48
N LYS A 318 -16.68 -15.59 -9.29
CA LYS A 318 -17.95 -15.24 -8.65
C LYS A 318 -17.85 -15.19 -7.14
N GLN A 319 -16.91 -15.95 -6.54
CA GLN A 319 -16.65 -15.90 -5.12
C GLN A 319 -15.72 -14.74 -4.83
N LEU A 320 -16.28 -13.63 -4.37
CA LEU A 320 -15.50 -12.49 -3.91
C LEU A 320 -14.95 -12.78 -2.52
N ILE A 321 -13.70 -12.39 -2.30
CA ILE A 321 -13.00 -12.49 -1.01
C ILE A 321 -12.32 -11.16 -0.69
N SER A 322 -11.88 -10.99 0.56
CA SER A 322 -11.26 -9.76 1.02
C SER A 322 -9.90 -10.03 1.65
N THR A 323 -8.85 -9.63 0.98
CA THR A 323 -7.46 -9.63 1.42
C THR A 323 -7.05 -10.92 2.13
N PRO A 324 -6.90 -12.04 1.40
CA PRO A 324 -6.30 -13.24 1.93
C PRO A 324 -4.85 -12.94 2.31
N TRP A 325 -4.46 -13.22 3.56
CA TRP A 325 -3.12 -12.90 4.03
C TRP A 325 -2.20 -14.10 4.10
N ASP A 326 -2.73 -15.25 4.49
CA ASP A 326 -1.98 -16.51 4.52
C ASP A 326 -2.85 -17.68 4.07
N VAL A 327 -2.17 -18.75 3.66
CA VAL A 327 -2.80 -19.99 3.22
C VAL A 327 -2.08 -21.21 3.78
N TYR A 328 -2.84 -22.25 4.12
CA TYR A 328 -2.31 -23.54 4.52
C TYR A 328 -3.10 -24.65 3.83
N VAL A 329 -2.42 -25.67 3.33
CA VAL A 329 -3.10 -26.78 2.63
C VAL A 329 -3.00 -28.06 3.46
N GLU A 330 -4.15 -28.60 3.78
CA GLU A 330 -4.25 -29.92 4.43
C GLU A 330 -5.24 -30.80 3.67
N SER A 331 -4.75 -31.94 3.22
CA SER A 331 -5.53 -32.92 2.44
C SER A 331 -6.19 -32.32 1.20
N GLU A 332 -7.51 -32.14 1.21
CA GLU A 332 -8.30 -31.61 0.08
C GLU A 332 -8.84 -30.20 0.35
N LYS A 333 -8.27 -29.49 1.32
CA LYS A 333 -8.71 -28.13 1.70
C LYS A 333 -7.53 -27.18 1.73
N VAL A 334 -7.78 -25.95 1.25
CA VAL A 334 -6.93 -24.80 1.49
C VAL A 334 -7.60 -23.95 2.57
N PHE A 335 -6.94 -23.81 3.72
CA PHE A 335 -7.34 -22.85 4.75
C PHE A 335 -6.80 -21.48 4.36
N ILE A 336 -7.56 -20.42 4.59
CA ILE A 336 -7.24 -19.07 4.18
C ILE A 336 -7.44 -18.13 5.37
N ALA A 337 -6.39 -17.45 5.79
CA ALA A 337 -6.50 -16.33 6.73
C ALA A 337 -7.05 -15.13 5.98
N MET A 338 -8.33 -14.83 6.18
CA MET A 338 -9.04 -13.77 5.51
C MET A 338 -8.97 -12.49 6.36
N ALA A 339 -7.86 -11.77 6.26
CA ALA A 339 -7.62 -10.57 7.08
C ALA A 339 -8.71 -9.51 6.90
N GLY A 340 -9.14 -9.27 5.68
CA GLY A 340 -10.10 -8.20 5.36
C GLY A 340 -11.56 -8.46 5.79
N THR A 341 -11.93 -9.71 6.16
CA THR A 341 -13.24 -10.02 6.75
C THR A 341 -13.15 -10.57 8.17
N HIS A 342 -11.93 -10.56 8.76
CA HIS A 342 -11.71 -11.08 10.11
C HIS A 342 -12.23 -12.50 10.31
N GLN A 343 -11.90 -13.40 9.34
CA GLN A 343 -12.41 -14.77 9.30
C GLN A 343 -11.32 -15.76 8.86
N ILE A 344 -11.56 -17.04 9.14
CA ILE A 344 -10.83 -18.15 8.52
C ILE A 344 -11.76 -18.81 7.52
N TRP A 345 -11.31 -18.92 6.28
CA TRP A 345 -12.06 -19.55 5.20
C TRP A 345 -11.42 -20.86 4.78
N THR A 346 -12.21 -21.70 4.08
CA THR A 346 -11.71 -22.90 3.41
C THR A 346 -12.11 -22.89 1.94
N TYR A 347 -11.19 -23.32 1.08
CA TYR A 347 -11.45 -23.67 -0.30
C TYR A 347 -11.35 -25.18 -0.48
N ASP A 348 -12.42 -25.82 -0.93
CA ASP A 348 -12.50 -27.27 -1.18
C ASP A 348 -11.94 -27.55 -2.59
N LEU A 349 -10.85 -28.31 -2.68
CA LEU A 349 -10.15 -28.60 -3.93
C LEU A 349 -10.97 -29.49 -4.88
N LYS A 350 -11.91 -30.32 -4.36
CA LYS A 350 -12.78 -31.16 -5.18
C LYS A 350 -14.00 -30.41 -5.66
N LYS A 351 -14.71 -29.71 -4.76
CA LYS A 351 -15.92 -28.94 -5.07
C LYS A 351 -15.60 -27.63 -5.81
N LYS A 352 -14.38 -27.12 -5.66
CA LYS A 352 -13.92 -25.84 -6.19
C LYS A 352 -14.74 -24.63 -5.69
N THR A 353 -15.16 -24.70 -4.43
CA THR A 353 -15.93 -23.67 -3.74
C THR A 353 -15.24 -23.23 -2.48
N ALA A 354 -15.40 -21.96 -2.10
CA ALA A 354 -14.89 -21.43 -0.84
C ALA A 354 -16.04 -21.01 0.08
N GLN A 355 -15.82 -21.15 1.38
CA GLN A 355 -16.78 -20.73 2.39
C GLN A 355 -16.10 -20.35 3.69
N ASN A 356 -16.79 -19.57 4.50
CA ASN A 356 -16.40 -19.27 5.86
C ASN A 356 -16.31 -20.58 6.68
N PHE A 357 -15.18 -20.77 7.34
CA PHE A 357 -14.94 -21.89 8.25
C PHE A 357 -15.06 -21.46 9.72
N SER A 358 -14.57 -20.25 10.04
CA SER A 358 -14.64 -19.71 11.39
C SER A 358 -14.62 -18.17 11.35
N GLY A 359 -15.38 -17.56 12.24
CA GLY A 359 -15.47 -16.12 12.43
C GLY A 359 -16.80 -15.54 11.98
N ASN A 360 -17.36 -14.65 12.82
CA ASN A 360 -18.62 -13.95 12.55
C ASN A 360 -18.41 -12.63 11.77
N GLY A 361 -17.15 -12.28 11.45
CA GLY A 361 -16.78 -11.05 10.73
C GLY A 361 -16.58 -9.81 11.61
N SER A 362 -16.74 -9.93 12.94
CA SER A 362 -16.41 -8.83 13.86
C SER A 362 -14.94 -8.88 14.24
N GLU A 363 -14.30 -7.73 14.31
CA GLU A 363 -12.91 -7.59 14.75
C GLU A 363 -12.84 -7.67 16.29
N GLN A 364 -12.61 -8.88 16.82
CA GLN A 364 -12.55 -9.15 18.26
C GLN A 364 -11.72 -10.40 18.56
N ASN A 365 -11.21 -10.51 19.78
CA ASN A 365 -10.61 -11.73 20.32
C ASN A 365 -11.67 -12.57 21.04
N LEU A 366 -12.64 -13.15 20.31
CA LEU A 366 -13.74 -13.92 20.89
C LEU A 366 -13.63 -15.41 20.54
N ASN A 367 -13.45 -16.25 21.55
CA ASN A 367 -13.52 -17.71 21.42
C ASN A 367 -14.94 -18.22 21.56
N HIS A 368 -15.27 -19.31 20.86
CA HIS A 368 -16.59 -19.92 20.93
C HIS A 368 -16.53 -21.42 20.56
N PRO A 369 -17.41 -22.30 21.15
CA PRO A 369 -17.53 -23.71 20.76
C PRO A 369 -17.99 -23.89 19.30
N ASP A 370 -18.89 -23.03 18.81
CA ASP A 370 -19.26 -22.95 17.39
C ASP A 370 -18.30 -22.00 16.67
N PRO A 371 -17.51 -22.47 15.67
CA PRO A 371 -16.53 -21.65 14.97
C PRO A 371 -17.14 -20.44 14.27
N LEU A 372 -18.40 -20.50 13.82
CA LEU A 372 -19.06 -19.40 13.13
C LEU A 372 -19.51 -18.26 14.06
N GLN A 373 -19.52 -18.50 15.38
CA GLN A 373 -19.80 -17.48 16.40
C GLN A 373 -18.54 -16.88 17.01
N ALA A 374 -17.37 -17.48 16.77
CA ALA A 374 -16.08 -16.88 17.15
C ALA A 374 -15.85 -15.58 16.38
N ALA A 375 -14.95 -14.73 16.89
CA ALA A 375 -14.49 -13.56 16.16
C ALA A 375 -12.95 -13.50 16.16
N TRP A 376 -12.39 -13.02 15.09
CA TRP A 376 -10.96 -12.87 14.86
C TRP A 376 -10.60 -11.39 14.69
N ALA A 377 -9.36 -11.05 14.95
CA ALA A 377 -8.86 -9.69 14.77
C ALA A 377 -7.71 -9.69 13.76
N GLN A 378 -8.05 -9.70 12.48
CA GLN A 378 -7.11 -9.69 11.36
C GLN A 378 -6.17 -10.91 11.35
N PRO A 379 -6.70 -12.15 11.17
CA PRO A 379 -5.86 -13.34 11.12
C PRO A 379 -4.87 -13.27 9.97
N SER A 380 -3.57 -13.56 10.25
CA SER A 380 -2.46 -13.27 9.34
C SER A 380 -1.44 -14.38 9.17
N GLY A 381 -1.54 -15.48 9.91
CA GLY A 381 -0.64 -16.62 9.80
C GLY A 381 -1.33 -17.93 10.17
N LEU A 382 -1.02 -19.00 9.44
CA LEU A 382 -1.66 -20.31 9.61
C LEU A 382 -0.62 -21.44 9.68
N THR A 383 -0.84 -22.39 10.58
CA THR A 383 -0.13 -23.68 10.60
C THR A 383 -0.98 -24.75 11.26
N ILE A 384 -0.76 -26.01 10.93
CA ILE A 384 -1.48 -27.14 11.54
C ILE A 384 -0.52 -28.02 12.33
N GLY A 385 -0.92 -28.41 13.52
CA GLY A 385 -0.26 -29.39 14.37
C GLY A 385 -1.25 -29.93 15.40
N MET A 386 -1.04 -31.12 15.95
CA MET A 386 -1.86 -31.71 17.01
C MET A 386 -3.38 -31.74 16.72
N ASN A 387 -3.76 -31.83 15.45
CA ASN A 387 -5.16 -31.73 14.99
C ASN A 387 -5.84 -30.38 15.31
N GLU A 388 -5.06 -29.31 15.43
CA GLU A 388 -5.51 -27.94 15.56
C GLU A 388 -4.94 -27.08 14.43
N LEU A 389 -5.73 -26.16 13.92
CA LEU A 389 -5.25 -25.06 13.10
C LEU A 389 -4.86 -23.92 14.04
N PHE A 390 -3.57 -23.60 14.09
CA PHE A 390 -3.04 -22.47 14.84
C PHE A 390 -3.02 -21.21 13.98
N ILE A 391 -3.40 -20.08 14.55
CA ILE A 391 -3.62 -18.82 13.88
C ILE A 391 -2.86 -17.70 14.61
N ALA A 392 -2.05 -16.96 13.86
CA ALA A 392 -1.57 -15.64 14.30
C ALA A 392 -2.72 -14.64 14.10
N ASP A 393 -3.34 -14.21 15.19
CA ASP A 393 -4.46 -13.25 15.19
C ASP A 393 -3.89 -11.87 15.51
N SER A 394 -3.45 -11.14 14.45
CA SER A 394 -2.45 -10.08 14.57
C SER A 394 -2.92 -8.86 15.37
N GLU A 395 -4.13 -8.38 15.13
CA GLU A 395 -4.66 -7.18 15.79
C GLU A 395 -5.00 -7.44 17.27
N SER A 396 -5.27 -8.70 17.65
CA SER A 396 -5.40 -9.09 19.05
C SER A 396 -4.09 -9.42 19.73
N SER A 397 -2.98 -9.49 18.96
CA SER A 397 -1.64 -9.86 19.44
C SER A 397 -1.63 -11.23 20.13
N THR A 398 -2.36 -12.20 19.57
CA THR A 398 -2.54 -13.53 20.12
C THR A 398 -2.14 -14.63 19.17
N VAL A 399 -1.80 -15.80 19.70
CA VAL A 399 -1.87 -17.08 18.99
C VAL A 399 -3.09 -17.82 19.48
N ARG A 400 -3.98 -18.16 18.54
CA ARG A 400 -5.24 -18.86 18.80
C ARG A 400 -5.33 -20.14 17.99
N SER A 401 -6.28 -21.01 18.30
CA SER A 401 -6.48 -22.22 17.51
C SER A 401 -7.95 -22.55 17.26
N ILE A 402 -8.16 -23.38 16.24
CA ILE A 402 -9.41 -24.06 15.94
C ILE A 402 -9.14 -25.56 16.01
N ASN A 403 -9.86 -26.28 16.85
CA ASN A 403 -9.84 -27.73 16.85
C ASN A 403 -10.52 -28.27 15.58
N LEU A 404 -9.79 -29.04 14.77
CA LEU A 404 -10.27 -29.45 13.45
C LEU A 404 -11.40 -30.51 13.51
N ASN A 405 -11.60 -31.17 14.65
CA ASN A 405 -12.71 -32.12 14.84
C ASN A 405 -13.98 -31.44 15.34
N SER A 406 -13.88 -30.61 16.39
CA SER A 406 -15.04 -29.98 17.04
C SER A 406 -15.39 -28.61 16.44
N GLY A 407 -14.46 -27.93 15.82
CA GLY A 407 -14.59 -26.53 15.39
C GLY A 407 -14.39 -25.49 16.50
N SER A 408 -14.26 -25.92 17.77
CA SER A 408 -14.13 -25.00 18.89
C SER A 408 -12.84 -24.17 18.80
N THR A 409 -12.91 -22.91 19.18
CA THR A 409 -11.79 -21.98 19.18
C THR A 409 -11.28 -21.71 20.60
N ARG A 410 -9.99 -21.46 20.75
CA ARG A 410 -9.36 -21.07 22.01
C ARG A 410 -8.17 -20.16 21.79
N THR A 411 -7.85 -19.31 22.75
CA THR A 411 -6.59 -18.57 22.82
C THR A 411 -5.53 -19.48 23.45
N ILE A 412 -4.35 -19.55 22.83
CA ILE A 412 -3.20 -20.28 23.37
C ILE A 412 -2.38 -19.34 24.25
N ALA A 413 -2.06 -18.15 23.72
CA ALA A 413 -1.27 -17.14 24.44
C ALA A 413 -1.51 -15.74 23.89
N GLY A 414 -1.27 -14.74 24.76
CA GLY A 414 -1.46 -13.31 24.48
C GLY A 414 -2.88 -12.83 24.73
N GLY A 415 -3.13 -11.56 24.49
CA GLY A 415 -4.46 -10.95 24.57
C GLY A 415 -5.08 -10.87 25.96
N GLU A 416 -6.41 -10.78 26.02
CA GLU A 416 -7.23 -10.77 27.24
C GLU A 416 -8.63 -11.34 26.91
N ASP A 417 -8.84 -12.64 27.14
CA ASP A 417 -10.08 -13.34 26.74
C ASP A 417 -11.33 -12.82 27.47
N ALA A 418 -11.16 -12.36 28.71
CA ALA A 418 -12.26 -11.79 29.50
C ALA A 418 -12.79 -10.47 28.91
N LYS A 419 -12.02 -9.82 28.02
CA LYS A 419 -12.37 -8.58 27.33
C LYS A 419 -12.12 -8.68 25.82
N PRO A 420 -12.95 -9.42 25.07
CA PRO A 420 -12.70 -9.72 23.65
C PRO A 420 -12.55 -8.48 22.73
N ARG A 421 -13.11 -7.35 23.17
CA ARG A 421 -12.99 -6.06 22.45
C ARG A 421 -11.74 -5.27 22.81
N ASN A 422 -10.98 -5.72 23.82
CA ASN A 422 -9.72 -5.08 24.19
C ASN A 422 -8.59 -5.60 23.28
N LEU A 423 -8.38 -4.97 22.15
CA LEU A 423 -7.29 -5.27 21.22
C LEU A 423 -5.99 -4.50 21.57
N PHE A 424 -5.89 -3.95 22.79
CA PHE A 424 -4.71 -3.22 23.27
C PHE A 424 -3.94 -4.00 24.35
N ALA A 425 -4.25 -5.30 24.53
CA ALA A 425 -3.57 -6.18 25.47
C ALA A 425 -2.27 -6.76 24.89
N PHE A 426 -1.37 -5.90 24.41
CA PHE A 426 -0.10 -6.26 23.77
C PHE A 426 1.11 -5.90 24.65
N GLY A 427 2.31 -6.32 24.24
CA GLY A 427 3.58 -6.03 24.90
C GLY A 427 4.70 -6.96 24.45
N ASP A 428 5.78 -7.07 25.23
CA ASP A 428 6.89 -8.00 25.01
C ASP A 428 7.26 -8.73 26.34
N ILE A 429 6.34 -9.58 26.79
CA ILE A 429 6.47 -10.30 28.08
C ILE A 429 6.38 -11.80 27.81
N ASP A 430 7.39 -12.54 28.31
CA ASP A 430 7.36 -13.99 28.38
C ASP A 430 6.41 -14.43 29.49
N GLY A 431 5.73 -15.57 29.33
CA GLY A 431 4.77 -16.03 30.32
C GLY A 431 3.89 -17.18 29.81
N ILE A 432 2.78 -17.44 30.51
CA ILE A 432 1.84 -18.52 30.19
C ILE A 432 0.47 -17.93 29.88
N GLY A 433 -0.12 -18.32 28.74
CA GLY A 433 -1.45 -17.90 28.34
C GLY A 433 -1.56 -16.38 28.22
N GLU A 434 -2.54 -15.76 28.87
CA GLU A 434 -2.77 -14.31 28.85
C GLU A 434 -1.70 -13.49 29.58
N SER A 435 -0.87 -14.11 30.43
CA SER A 435 0.24 -13.42 31.10
C SER A 435 1.40 -13.12 30.13
N ALA A 436 1.53 -13.93 29.07
CA ALA A 436 2.43 -13.61 27.97
C ALA A 436 1.87 -12.43 27.15
N LYS A 437 2.77 -11.57 26.67
CA LYS A 437 2.40 -10.48 25.75
C LYS A 437 3.28 -10.53 24.51
N MET A 438 2.64 -10.34 23.38
CA MET A 438 3.23 -10.21 22.04
C MET A 438 2.71 -8.94 21.40
N GLN A 439 3.23 -8.58 20.24
CA GLN A 439 2.80 -7.36 19.56
C GLN A 439 2.67 -7.60 18.05
N HIS A 440 1.44 -7.61 17.55
CA HIS A 440 1.08 -7.75 16.13
C HIS A 440 1.76 -8.95 15.45
N VAL A 441 1.43 -10.14 15.89
CA VAL A 441 2.00 -11.41 15.39
C VAL A 441 1.53 -11.69 13.96
N LEU A 442 2.44 -11.88 13.00
CA LEU A 442 2.10 -12.14 11.59
C LEU A 442 2.40 -13.58 11.12
N GLY A 443 3.15 -14.35 11.86
CA GLY A 443 3.53 -15.68 11.43
C GLY A 443 3.52 -16.70 12.55
N VAL A 444 3.07 -17.91 12.20
CA VAL A 444 3.16 -19.11 13.04
C VAL A 444 3.65 -20.28 12.20
N GLN A 445 4.49 -21.15 12.78
CA GLN A 445 5.02 -22.34 12.14
C GLN A 445 5.05 -23.48 13.15
N TRP A 446 4.32 -24.55 12.88
CA TRP A 446 4.41 -25.76 13.67
C TRP A 446 5.77 -26.44 13.49
N TRP A 447 6.40 -26.81 14.60
CA TRP A 447 7.66 -27.56 14.66
C TRP A 447 7.38 -28.92 15.32
N GLU A 448 7.20 -29.93 14.47
CA GLU A 448 6.73 -31.26 14.87
C GLU A 448 7.64 -31.93 15.90
N GLU A 449 8.99 -31.85 15.69
CA GLU A 449 9.96 -32.53 16.52
C GLU A 449 10.01 -31.99 17.97
N GLU A 450 9.70 -30.72 18.16
CA GLU A 450 9.67 -30.07 19.47
C GLU A 450 8.24 -29.93 20.03
N GLU A 451 7.23 -30.29 19.24
CA GLU A 451 5.80 -30.06 19.53
C GLU A 451 5.52 -28.61 19.97
N LYS A 452 6.16 -27.63 19.30
CA LYS A 452 6.08 -26.21 19.58
C LYS A 452 5.69 -25.40 18.34
N ILE A 453 5.23 -24.20 18.60
CA ILE A 453 4.93 -23.20 17.56
C ILE A 453 6.03 -22.13 17.59
N ILE A 454 6.68 -21.93 16.43
CA ILE A 454 7.53 -20.76 16.19
C ILE A 454 6.62 -19.60 15.84
N VAL A 455 6.74 -18.48 16.56
CA VAL A 455 5.90 -17.28 16.40
C VAL A 455 6.75 -16.11 15.94
N ALA A 456 6.34 -15.45 14.87
CA ALA A 456 6.86 -14.14 14.50
C ALA A 456 6.14 -13.08 15.35
N ASP A 457 6.79 -12.65 16.41
CA ASP A 457 6.36 -11.52 17.24
C ASP A 457 6.84 -10.24 16.55
N THR A 458 6.11 -9.88 15.47
CA THR A 458 6.57 -9.04 14.37
C THR A 458 6.98 -7.65 14.85
N TYR A 459 6.11 -6.99 15.62
CA TYR A 459 6.39 -5.63 16.10
C TYR A 459 7.33 -5.58 17.32
N ASN A 460 7.64 -6.75 17.89
CA ASN A 460 8.74 -6.89 18.84
C ASN A 460 10.06 -7.30 18.16
N HIS A 461 10.12 -7.35 16.83
CA HIS A 461 11.31 -7.64 16.03
C HIS A 461 12.03 -8.91 16.46
N ARG A 462 11.28 -9.97 16.76
CA ARG A 462 11.82 -11.23 17.27
C ARG A 462 10.97 -12.45 16.93
N LEU A 463 11.56 -13.61 17.15
CA LEU A 463 10.84 -14.87 17.16
C LEU A 463 10.70 -15.38 18.58
N LYS A 464 9.56 -15.98 18.89
CA LYS A 464 9.25 -16.64 20.15
C LYS A 464 8.94 -18.11 19.93
N LEU A 465 9.11 -18.92 20.95
CA LEU A 465 8.62 -20.30 21.00
C LEU A 465 7.41 -20.37 21.92
N LEU A 466 6.36 -20.99 21.44
CA LEU A 466 5.12 -21.20 22.15
C LEU A 466 4.87 -22.72 22.29
N ASP A 467 4.68 -23.19 23.53
CA ASP A 467 4.18 -24.52 23.82
C ASP A 467 2.64 -24.52 23.80
N PRO A 468 1.98 -25.15 22.83
CA PRO A 468 0.51 -25.10 22.73
C PRO A 468 -0.23 -25.91 23.82
N LYS A 469 0.48 -26.81 24.55
CA LYS A 469 -0.09 -27.61 25.64
C LYS A 469 -0.19 -26.80 26.94
N THR A 470 0.85 -26.02 27.22
CA THR A 470 0.95 -25.23 28.44
C THR A 470 0.59 -23.76 28.26
N GLY A 471 0.67 -23.26 27.02
CA GLY A 471 0.55 -21.84 26.69
C GLY A 471 1.81 -21.03 27.02
N GLU A 472 2.93 -21.70 27.32
CA GLU A 472 4.18 -21.03 27.67
C GLU A 472 4.82 -20.39 26.45
N VAL A 473 5.14 -19.11 26.54
CA VAL A 473 5.80 -18.30 25.49
C VAL A 473 7.14 -17.82 26.00
N ASN A 474 8.20 -18.07 25.23
CA ASN A 474 9.55 -17.64 25.55
C ASN A 474 10.23 -16.96 24.35
N LYS A 475 11.00 -15.91 24.60
CA LYS A 475 11.91 -15.29 23.62
C LYS A 475 12.91 -16.30 23.09
N TRP A 476 13.17 -16.30 21.80
CA TRP A 476 14.03 -17.32 21.18
C TRP A 476 15.12 -16.71 20.30
N ILE A 477 14.76 -15.92 19.27
CA ILE A 477 15.68 -15.29 18.32
C ILE A 477 15.32 -13.80 18.20
N GLY A 478 16.33 -12.94 18.13
CA GLY A 478 16.16 -11.50 17.97
C GLY A 478 16.17 -10.74 19.29
N SER A 479 16.88 -9.63 19.31
CA SER A 479 17.07 -8.78 20.52
C SER A 479 15.84 -7.97 20.93
N GLY A 480 14.82 -7.87 20.04
CA GLY A 480 13.69 -6.95 20.23
C GLY A 480 13.94 -5.52 19.78
N LYS A 481 15.07 -5.25 19.14
CA LYS A 481 15.37 -3.97 18.50
C LYS A 481 15.42 -4.17 16.99
N SER A 482 14.72 -3.33 16.24
CA SER A 482 14.77 -3.31 14.79
C SER A 482 16.21 -3.20 14.27
N GLY A 483 16.51 -3.89 13.17
CA GLY A 483 17.79 -3.82 12.48
C GLY A 483 18.21 -5.13 11.85
N LEU A 484 19.27 -5.09 11.06
CA LEU A 484 19.88 -6.22 10.38
C LEU A 484 21.19 -6.58 11.07
N LYS A 485 21.19 -7.70 11.82
CA LYS A 485 22.41 -8.22 12.48
C LYS A 485 22.36 -9.74 12.56
N ASP A 486 23.33 -10.39 11.96
CA ASP A 486 23.59 -11.81 12.16
C ASP A 486 24.12 -12.06 13.57
N GLY A 487 23.97 -13.28 14.09
CA GLY A 487 24.43 -13.61 15.43
C GLY A 487 23.79 -14.88 15.98
N LYS A 488 23.78 -15.03 17.31
CA LYS A 488 23.23 -16.20 17.97
C LYS A 488 22.08 -15.80 18.91
N GLY A 489 20.92 -16.42 18.74
CA GLY A 489 19.78 -16.23 19.62
C GLY A 489 19.39 -14.77 19.77
N LEU A 490 19.37 -14.27 20.99
CA LEU A 490 18.95 -12.89 21.33
C LEU A 490 19.99 -11.81 20.99
N ASP A 491 21.21 -12.17 20.59
CA ASP A 491 22.23 -11.20 20.16
C ASP A 491 22.03 -10.73 18.69
N SER A 492 21.14 -11.38 17.96
CA SER A 492 20.78 -11.03 16.60
C SER A 492 19.74 -9.89 16.55
N LYS A 493 19.54 -9.32 15.35
CA LYS A 493 18.45 -8.36 15.10
C LYS A 493 17.68 -8.75 13.85
N LEU A 494 16.38 -8.49 13.94
CA LEU A 494 15.38 -8.63 12.87
C LEU A 494 14.62 -7.30 12.73
N SER A 495 13.88 -7.13 11.64
CA SER A 495 12.98 -5.98 11.47
C SER A 495 11.66 -6.44 10.87
N GLU A 496 10.63 -6.51 11.71
CA GLU A 496 9.28 -6.98 11.39
C GLU A 496 9.29 -8.34 10.64
N PRO A 497 9.82 -9.41 11.24
CA PRO A 497 9.78 -10.75 10.64
C PRO A 497 8.34 -11.20 10.48
N SER A 498 8.00 -11.89 9.36
CA SER A 498 6.60 -12.23 9.07
C SER A 498 6.35 -13.68 8.68
N GLY A 499 7.15 -14.27 7.82
CA GLY A 499 6.89 -15.58 7.24
C GLY A 499 7.99 -16.58 7.49
N PHE A 500 7.63 -17.87 7.43
CA PHE A 500 8.52 -18.98 7.71
C PHE A 500 8.50 -20.05 6.62
N ALA A 501 9.62 -20.78 6.50
CA ALA A 501 9.69 -22.06 5.85
C ALA A 501 10.67 -22.96 6.62
N LEU A 502 10.18 -24.10 7.10
CA LEU A 502 10.91 -25.01 7.97
C LEU A 502 11.40 -26.25 7.18
N ASP A 503 12.71 -26.50 7.23
CA ASP A 503 13.33 -27.78 6.88
C ASP A 503 13.81 -28.47 8.16
N SER A 504 12.91 -29.19 8.81
CA SER A 504 13.20 -29.86 10.07
C SER A 504 14.29 -30.96 9.93
N LYS A 505 14.34 -31.63 8.78
CA LYS A 505 15.34 -32.65 8.52
C LYS A 505 16.78 -32.09 8.41
N ALA A 506 16.89 -30.86 7.88
CA ALA A 506 18.16 -30.15 7.80
C ALA A 506 18.42 -29.28 9.02
N ASN A 507 17.50 -29.21 10.01
CA ASN A 507 17.53 -28.30 11.14
C ASN A 507 17.67 -26.82 10.71
N LYS A 508 16.92 -26.40 9.68
CA LYS A 508 16.96 -25.05 9.12
C LYS A 508 15.58 -24.42 9.12
N LEU A 509 15.53 -23.16 9.58
CA LEU A 509 14.35 -22.30 9.44
C LEU A 509 14.74 -21.10 8.58
N TYR A 510 13.96 -20.86 7.53
CA TYR A 510 14.05 -19.66 6.71
C TYR A 510 12.99 -18.67 7.19
N VAL A 511 13.36 -17.39 7.28
CA VAL A 511 12.51 -16.32 7.81
C VAL A 511 12.51 -15.15 6.85
N ALA A 512 11.33 -14.65 6.48
CA ALA A 512 11.19 -13.37 5.81
C ALA A 512 11.40 -12.25 6.82
N ASP A 513 12.52 -11.55 6.72
CA ASP A 513 12.88 -10.39 7.53
C ASP A 513 12.46 -9.13 6.78
N THR A 514 11.17 -8.85 6.85
CA THR A 514 10.39 -8.06 5.89
C THR A 514 10.94 -6.65 5.69
N ASN A 515 11.12 -5.86 6.76
CA ASN A 515 11.62 -4.48 6.66
C ASN A 515 13.14 -4.40 6.44
N ASN A 516 13.85 -5.53 6.58
CA ASN A 516 15.25 -5.64 6.14
C ASN A 516 15.37 -6.06 4.66
N HIS A 517 14.27 -6.38 3.98
CA HIS A 517 14.23 -6.83 2.57
C HIS A 517 15.11 -8.05 2.28
N VAL A 518 15.26 -8.95 3.24
CA VAL A 518 16.13 -10.13 3.13
C VAL A 518 15.44 -11.39 3.67
N ILE A 519 16.02 -12.53 3.31
CA ILE A 519 15.70 -13.81 3.94
C ILE A 519 16.79 -14.16 4.93
N ARG A 520 16.39 -14.59 6.13
CA ARG A 520 17.32 -15.06 7.15
C ARG A 520 17.23 -16.59 7.26
N MET A 521 18.36 -17.22 7.49
CA MET A 521 18.45 -18.65 7.75
C MET A 521 18.90 -18.87 9.19
N ILE A 522 18.15 -19.66 9.94
CA ILE A 522 18.43 -20.02 11.33
C ILE A 522 18.76 -21.50 11.40
N ASP A 523 19.87 -21.82 12.03
CA ASP A 523 20.19 -23.17 12.45
C ASP A 523 19.48 -23.47 13.77
N LEU A 524 18.58 -24.47 13.77
CA LEU A 524 17.71 -24.76 14.91
C LEU A 524 18.47 -25.28 16.12
N ILE A 525 19.61 -25.96 15.91
CA ILE A 525 20.42 -26.54 17.00
C ILE A 525 21.28 -25.46 17.68
N SER A 526 22.07 -24.73 16.88
CA SER A 526 22.98 -23.72 17.38
C SER A 526 22.32 -22.39 17.71
N LYS A 527 21.11 -22.14 17.19
CA LYS A 527 20.39 -20.88 17.19
C LYS A 527 21.15 -19.75 16.48
N GLU A 528 22.06 -20.09 15.57
CA GLU A 528 22.78 -19.11 14.76
C GLU A 528 21.88 -18.64 13.61
N ILE A 529 21.74 -17.32 13.48
CA ILE A 529 21.01 -16.69 12.37
C ILE A 529 22.00 -16.00 11.43
N LYS A 530 21.81 -16.23 10.12
CA LYS A 530 22.58 -15.64 9.03
C LYS A 530 21.66 -15.08 7.97
N THR A 531 22.08 -14.00 7.33
CA THR A 531 21.43 -13.49 6.13
C THR A 531 21.71 -14.45 4.97
N LEU A 532 20.64 -14.94 4.30
CA LEU A 532 20.77 -15.78 3.12
C LEU A 532 21.24 -14.91 1.94
N ASN A 533 22.41 -15.24 1.40
CA ASN A 533 22.94 -14.51 0.26
C ASN A 533 22.20 -14.92 -1.02
N LEU A 534 21.35 -14.05 -1.52
CA LEU A 534 20.63 -14.26 -2.77
C LEU A 534 21.53 -13.89 -3.96
N SER A 535 21.84 -14.87 -4.82
CA SER A 535 22.70 -14.66 -5.98
C SER A 535 21.96 -14.90 -7.30
N GLY A 536 22.16 -14.02 -8.28
CA GLY A 536 21.57 -14.13 -9.61
C GLY A 536 20.08 -13.80 -9.67
N VAL A 537 19.48 -13.29 -8.59
CA VAL A 537 18.10 -12.81 -8.59
C VAL A 537 18.03 -11.58 -9.50
N PRO A 538 17.13 -11.55 -10.50
CA PRO A 538 17.00 -10.43 -11.39
C PRO A 538 16.58 -9.18 -10.60
N THR A 539 17.17 -8.03 -10.95
CA THR A 539 16.76 -6.74 -10.41
C THR A 539 15.25 -6.59 -10.58
N PRO A 540 14.53 -6.15 -9.55
CA PRO A 540 13.12 -5.82 -9.71
C PRO A 540 12.98 -4.85 -10.88
N MET A 541 11.97 -5.04 -11.73
CA MET A 541 11.57 -3.95 -12.60
C MET A 541 11.24 -2.77 -11.68
N GLU A 542 11.91 -1.65 -11.88
CA GLU A 542 11.50 -0.44 -11.16
C GLU A 542 10.00 -0.27 -11.35
N PRO A 543 9.23 0.03 -10.30
CA PRO A 543 7.85 0.41 -10.47
C PRO A 543 7.90 1.50 -11.55
N ILE A 544 7.15 1.34 -12.63
CA ILE A 544 6.90 2.47 -13.55
C ILE A 544 6.45 3.56 -12.60
N ALA A 545 7.29 4.58 -12.44
CA ALA A 545 7.11 5.63 -11.43
C ALA A 545 5.62 5.97 -11.40
N PRO A 546 4.94 5.93 -10.24
CA PRO A 546 3.51 6.12 -10.22
C PRO A 546 3.26 7.31 -11.09
N ARG A 547 2.38 7.17 -12.09
CA ARG A 547 2.16 8.21 -13.10
C ARG A 547 1.80 9.46 -12.33
N SER A 548 2.85 10.17 -11.93
CA SER A 548 2.73 11.44 -11.29
C SER A 548 1.84 12.28 -12.18
N LEU A 549 0.80 12.87 -11.60
CA LEU A 549 -0.10 13.85 -12.16
C LEU A 549 0.07 14.04 -13.66
N ARG A 550 -0.88 13.57 -14.46
CA ARG A 550 -0.91 13.94 -15.88
C ARG A 550 -1.00 15.45 -15.92
N LEU A 551 0.02 16.11 -16.46
CA LEU A 551 0.06 17.58 -16.57
C LEU A 551 -1.11 18.14 -17.36
N ALA A 552 -1.70 17.34 -18.26
CA ALA A 552 -2.94 17.64 -18.94
C ALA A 552 -4.13 17.92 -17.99
N GLU A 553 -4.02 17.55 -16.73
CA GLU A 553 -5.03 17.75 -15.69
C GLU A 553 -4.81 19.03 -14.87
N LEU A 554 -3.65 19.74 -15.04
CA LEU A 554 -3.44 21.04 -14.44
C LEU A 554 -4.17 22.12 -15.25
N PRO A 555 -5.12 22.87 -14.65
CA PRO A 555 -5.80 23.95 -15.35
C PRO A 555 -4.81 24.96 -15.93
N GLY A 556 -4.98 25.30 -17.22
CA GLY A 556 -4.12 26.29 -17.89
C GLY A 556 -2.77 25.79 -18.37
N THR A 557 -2.48 24.49 -18.31
CA THR A 557 -1.26 23.90 -18.91
C THR A 557 -1.31 24.06 -20.43
N PRO A 558 -0.37 24.79 -21.06
CA PRO A 558 -0.32 24.94 -22.49
C PRO A 558 0.05 23.60 -23.17
N SER A 559 -0.73 23.21 -24.18
CA SER A 559 -0.37 22.14 -25.11
C SER A 559 0.26 22.73 -26.35
N ILE A 560 1.48 22.29 -26.67
CA ILE A 560 2.29 22.78 -27.78
C ILE A 560 2.46 21.62 -28.78
N ARG A 561 1.84 21.71 -29.95
CA ARG A 561 2.05 20.74 -31.02
C ARG A 561 3.28 21.12 -31.84
N THR A 562 4.19 20.16 -32.01
CA THR A 562 5.46 20.37 -32.75
C THR A 562 5.30 19.98 -34.23
N SER A 563 6.35 20.25 -35.02
CA SER A 563 6.56 19.60 -36.31
C SER A 563 6.74 18.08 -36.11
N PRO A 564 6.42 17.25 -37.13
CA PRO A 564 6.59 15.80 -37.02
C PRO A 564 8.07 15.38 -36.84
N LEU A 565 8.29 14.40 -35.98
CA LEU A 565 9.51 13.62 -35.92
C LEU A 565 9.43 12.51 -36.95
N ASN A 566 10.23 12.59 -38.03
CA ASN A 566 10.23 11.61 -39.08
C ASN A 566 11.35 10.58 -38.84
N LEU A 567 11.01 9.34 -38.69
CA LEU A 567 11.95 8.25 -38.41
C LEU A 567 11.86 7.16 -39.50
N THR A 568 13.00 6.56 -39.78
CA THR A 568 13.06 5.29 -40.55
C THR A 568 13.29 4.14 -39.59
N LYS A 569 13.05 2.89 -40.03
CA LYS A 569 13.21 1.69 -39.17
C LYS A 569 14.59 1.55 -38.54
N ASP A 570 15.61 2.13 -39.15
CA ASP A 570 17.00 2.04 -38.71
C ASP A 570 17.52 3.35 -38.14
N SER A 571 16.68 4.39 -37.96
CA SER A 571 17.08 5.69 -37.43
C SER A 571 16.67 5.86 -35.98
N GLN A 572 17.57 6.43 -35.19
CA GLN A 572 17.29 6.91 -33.85
C GLN A 572 16.81 8.36 -33.89
N GLY A 573 15.72 8.65 -33.20
CA GLY A 573 15.22 10.01 -33.01
C GLY A 573 15.73 10.61 -31.70
N GLU A 574 15.74 11.95 -31.63
CA GLU A 574 16.13 12.69 -30.44
C GLU A 574 15.15 13.84 -30.18
N LEU A 575 14.59 13.90 -28.96
CA LEU A 575 13.86 15.07 -28.48
C LEU A 575 14.76 15.84 -27.52
N ILE A 576 14.89 17.14 -27.72
CA ILE A 576 15.69 18.02 -26.88
C ILE A 576 14.76 18.93 -26.10
N LEU A 577 14.62 18.69 -24.80
CA LEU A 577 13.77 19.46 -23.92
C LEU A 577 14.57 20.61 -23.28
N ASN A 578 14.19 21.84 -23.62
CA ASN A 578 14.77 23.07 -23.10
C ASN A 578 13.72 23.87 -22.34
N LEU A 579 13.79 23.85 -21.03
CA LEU A 579 12.85 24.54 -20.16
C LEU A 579 13.53 25.69 -19.42
N LYS A 580 12.90 26.86 -19.41
CA LYS A 580 13.43 28.06 -18.76
C LYS A 580 12.42 28.58 -17.73
N LEU A 581 12.91 28.98 -16.57
CA LEU A 581 12.14 29.70 -15.57
C LEU A 581 11.99 31.20 -15.94
N PRO A 582 10.97 31.88 -15.39
CA PRO A 582 10.86 33.33 -15.48
C PRO A 582 12.09 33.98 -14.83
N LYS A 583 12.48 35.15 -15.31
CA LYS A 583 13.62 35.89 -14.77
C LYS A 583 13.42 36.20 -13.27
N GLY A 584 14.44 35.90 -12.46
CA GLY A 584 14.39 36.09 -10.99
C GLY A 584 13.61 35.04 -10.26
N HIS A 585 13.42 33.84 -10.82
CA HIS A 585 12.83 32.67 -10.19
C HIS A 585 13.80 31.51 -10.19
N HIS A 586 13.72 30.68 -9.17
CA HIS A 586 14.50 29.44 -9.01
C HIS A 586 13.57 28.26 -8.71
N LEU A 587 14.00 27.05 -9.05
CA LEU A 587 13.27 25.83 -8.65
C LEU A 587 13.34 25.69 -7.14
N THR A 588 12.21 25.33 -6.52
CA THR A 588 12.20 25.04 -5.08
C THR A 588 12.71 23.62 -4.83
N GLU A 589 13.67 23.48 -3.91
CA GLU A 589 14.16 22.17 -3.47
C GLU A 589 13.07 21.36 -2.70
N ALA A 590 12.06 22.05 -2.19
CA ALA A 590 10.99 21.47 -1.42
C ALA A 590 9.90 20.78 -2.26
N ALA A 591 9.91 20.94 -3.60
CA ALA A 591 8.92 20.35 -4.49
C ALA A 591 9.58 19.77 -5.75
N GLY A 592 9.30 18.51 -6.04
CA GLY A 592 9.90 17.76 -7.15
C GLY A 592 9.44 18.26 -8.53
N SER A 593 10.15 19.27 -9.07
CA SER A 593 10.00 19.63 -10.48
C SER A 593 10.50 18.50 -11.36
N ARG A 594 9.71 18.09 -12.38
CA ARG A 594 10.01 16.89 -13.16
C ARG A 594 9.48 16.97 -14.59
N TRP A 595 9.93 16.06 -15.41
CA TRP A 595 9.46 15.84 -16.77
C TRP A 595 9.24 14.35 -17.02
N GLN A 596 8.39 14.01 -17.98
CA GLN A 596 8.12 12.64 -18.40
C GLN A 596 7.70 12.57 -19.87
N VAL A 597 7.93 11.40 -20.48
CA VAL A 597 7.47 11.07 -21.83
C VAL A 597 6.31 10.09 -21.73
N ILE A 598 5.22 10.36 -22.44
CA ILE A 598 4.03 9.51 -22.52
C ILE A 598 3.83 9.11 -23.98
N ALA A 599 3.93 7.82 -24.28
CA ALA A 599 3.52 7.27 -25.55
C ALA A 599 2.12 6.68 -25.44
N ASP A 600 1.26 6.91 -26.42
CA ASP A 600 -0.04 6.24 -26.48
C ASP A 600 0.18 4.73 -26.62
N LYS A 601 -0.68 3.93 -25.98
CA LYS A 601 -0.52 2.45 -25.89
C LYS A 601 -0.44 1.75 -27.24
N ASP A 602 -0.93 2.38 -28.29
CA ASP A 602 -1.00 1.84 -29.64
C ASP A 602 0.20 2.23 -30.53
N ILE A 603 1.17 2.98 -29.97
CA ILE A 603 2.36 3.40 -30.70
C ILE A 603 3.53 2.51 -30.32
N PRO A 604 4.06 1.71 -31.24
CA PRO A 604 5.20 0.85 -30.97
C PRO A 604 6.52 1.63 -31.03
N ILE A 605 6.70 2.57 -30.12
CA ILE A 605 7.94 3.30 -29.90
C ILE A 605 8.64 2.69 -28.69
N ASN A 606 9.93 2.45 -28.80
CA ASN A 606 10.77 2.05 -27.70
C ASN A 606 11.46 3.31 -27.17
N ILE A 607 11.01 3.78 -26.01
CA ILE A 607 11.74 4.77 -25.22
C ILE A 607 12.42 3.97 -24.15
N ASP A 608 13.73 4.19 -23.98
CA ASP A 608 14.45 3.61 -22.85
C ASP A 608 13.76 4.08 -21.57
N GLU A 609 13.21 3.16 -20.80
CA GLU A 609 12.42 3.46 -19.60
C GLU A 609 13.24 4.21 -18.54
N ASP A 610 14.58 4.03 -18.54
CA ASP A 610 15.51 4.74 -17.67
C ASP A 610 15.66 6.23 -18.05
N ILE A 611 15.22 6.62 -19.25
CA ILE A 611 15.33 7.98 -19.78
C ILE A 611 13.94 8.59 -20.06
N ALA A 612 12.88 7.90 -19.73
CA ALA A 612 11.51 8.35 -20.02
C ALA A 612 10.96 9.38 -19.03
N ALA A 613 11.59 9.59 -17.91
CA ALA A 613 11.24 10.60 -16.90
C ALA A 613 12.44 10.98 -16.05
N GLY A 614 12.39 12.15 -15.42
CA GLY A 614 13.45 12.58 -14.52
C GLY A 614 13.17 13.90 -13.81
N PRO A 615 14.03 14.29 -12.85
CA PRO A 615 13.93 15.58 -12.19
C PRO A 615 14.24 16.71 -13.18
N LEU A 616 13.50 17.80 -13.04
CA LEU A 616 13.80 19.05 -13.75
C LEU A 616 14.87 19.82 -12.96
N LYS A 617 15.94 20.23 -13.66
CA LYS A 617 16.99 21.06 -13.10
C LYS A 617 17.02 22.39 -13.84
N GLU A 618 17.42 23.47 -13.16
CA GLU A 618 17.51 24.79 -13.77
C GLU A 618 18.50 24.82 -14.93
N ASN A 619 18.09 25.49 -16.01
CA ASN A 619 18.94 25.72 -17.19
C ASN A 619 19.56 24.43 -17.78
N THR A 620 18.89 23.29 -17.63
CA THR A 620 19.37 22.02 -18.17
C THR A 620 18.68 21.69 -19.47
N THR A 621 19.46 21.28 -20.47
CA THR A 621 18.95 20.64 -21.70
C THR A 621 18.88 19.14 -21.46
N ILE A 622 17.73 18.53 -21.73
CA ILE A 622 17.48 17.10 -21.56
C ILE A 622 17.36 16.48 -22.95
N ASN A 623 18.22 15.52 -23.26
CA ASN A 623 18.19 14.77 -24.51
C ASN A 623 17.46 13.43 -24.27
N ILE A 624 16.40 13.20 -25.04
CA ILE A 624 15.52 12.01 -24.92
C ILE A 624 15.63 11.23 -26.23
N PRO A 625 16.36 10.11 -26.25
CA PRO A 625 16.43 9.25 -27.41
C PRO A 625 15.13 8.46 -27.63
N ILE A 626 14.68 8.35 -28.87
CA ILE A 626 13.50 7.59 -29.29
C ILE A 626 13.91 6.56 -30.32
N ASN A 627 13.55 5.29 -30.08
CA ASN A 627 13.75 4.18 -31.01
C ASN A 627 12.38 3.63 -31.46
N LEU A 628 12.30 3.15 -32.68
CA LEU A 628 11.10 2.48 -33.19
C LEU A 628 11.14 0.98 -32.84
N LYS A 629 9.97 0.39 -32.55
CA LYS A 629 9.77 -1.07 -32.48
C LYS A 629 9.55 -1.62 -33.88
N GLU A 630 9.68 -2.94 -34.04
CA GLU A 630 9.54 -3.62 -35.34
C GLU A 630 8.18 -3.42 -36.03
N ASP A 631 7.14 -3.17 -35.26
CA ASP A 631 5.74 -2.97 -35.70
C ASP A 631 5.30 -1.49 -35.60
N ALA A 632 6.26 -0.54 -35.62
CA ALA A 632 6.00 0.89 -35.49
C ALA A 632 4.99 1.44 -36.51
N ARG A 633 4.12 2.33 -36.04
CA ARG A 633 3.12 3.05 -36.82
C ARG A 633 3.21 4.54 -36.52
N ASP A 634 2.60 5.35 -37.39
CA ASP A 634 2.43 6.79 -37.11
C ASP A 634 1.62 7.00 -35.84
N GLY A 635 2.01 8.04 -35.04
CA GLY A 635 1.32 8.32 -33.81
C GLY A 635 1.80 9.59 -33.11
N ILE A 636 1.40 9.78 -31.85
CA ILE A 636 1.75 10.96 -31.07
C ILE A 636 2.53 10.55 -29.81
N VAL A 637 3.69 11.16 -29.61
CA VAL A 637 4.43 11.12 -28.32
C VAL A 637 4.14 12.43 -27.60
N ARG A 638 3.90 12.36 -26.31
CA ARG A 638 3.75 13.54 -25.46
C ARG A 638 4.94 13.65 -24.51
N VAL A 639 5.48 14.86 -24.36
CA VAL A 639 6.45 15.19 -23.33
C VAL A 639 5.82 16.22 -22.43
N GLU A 640 5.70 15.86 -21.15
CA GLU A 640 5.13 16.72 -20.13
C GLU A 640 6.22 17.18 -19.16
N ALA A 641 6.16 18.43 -18.70
CA ALA A 641 7.04 18.94 -17.65
C ALA A 641 6.27 19.83 -16.67
N ILE A 642 6.59 19.68 -15.38
CA ILE A 642 6.05 20.48 -14.29
C ILE A 642 7.18 21.12 -13.52
N ALA A 643 7.08 22.44 -13.31
CA ALA A 643 8.03 23.22 -12.55
C ALA A 643 7.35 23.85 -11.33
N TYR A 644 7.97 23.63 -10.17
CA TYR A 644 7.68 24.33 -8.92
C TYR A 644 8.77 25.35 -8.71
N PHE A 645 8.45 26.65 -8.76
CA PHE A 645 9.45 27.70 -8.69
C PHE A 645 9.00 28.88 -7.86
N CYS A 646 9.95 29.51 -7.19
CA CYS A 646 9.74 30.62 -6.28
C CYS A 646 10.54 31.86 -6.74
N LYS A 647 10.10 33.02 -6.33
CA LYS A 647 10.87 34.26 -6.39
C LYS A 647 11.68 34.42 -5.10
N ASP A 648 12.87 35.00 -5.14
CA ASP A 648 13.84 35.04 -4.03
C ASP A 648 13.27 35.56 -2.68
N GLU A 649 12.21 36.35 -2.67
CA GLU A 649 11.50 36.80 -1.46
C GLU A 649 9.98 36.78 -1.68
N GLY A 650 9.43 35.78 -2.38
CA GLY A 650 8.06 35.85 -2.83
C GLY A 650 7.30 34.55 -2.94
N GLU A 651 6.19 34.63 -3.63
CA GLU A 651 5.25 33.55 -3.84
C GLU A 651 5.84 32.43 -4.69
N CYS A 652 5.64 31.19 -4.27
CA CYS A 652 5.94 30.00 -5.07
C CYS A 652 4.79 29.70 -6.02
N GLN A 653 5.11 29.19 -7.20
CA GLN A 653 4.16 28.88 -8.26
C GLN A 653 4.39 27.50 -8.82
N ILE A 654 3.33 26.89 -9.34
CA ILE A 654 3.37 25.67 -10.13
C ILE A 654 2.97 26.00 -11.56
N SER A 655 3.71 25.51 -12.54
CA SER A 655 3.36 25.63 -13.95
C SER A 655 3.75 24.39 -14.71
N GLY A 656 2.91 23.98 -15.66
CA GLY A 656 3.17 22.84 -16.53
C GLY A 656 3.28 23.24 -17.99
N VAL A 657 3.83 22.33 -18.81
CA VAL A 657 3.79 22.38 -20.26
C VAL A 657 3.67 20.96 -20.81
N MET A 658 2.86 20.79 -21.86
CA MET A 658 2.74 19.55 -22.61
C MET A 658 3.13 19.78 -24.08
N PHE A 659 4.02 18.96 -24.61
CA PHE A 659 4.35 18.91 -26.02
C PHE A 659 3.70 17.70 -26.65
N GLU A 660 3.03 17.89 -27.78
CA GLU A 660 2.52 16.82 -28.64
C GLU A 660 3.39 16.71 -29.89
N ILE A 661 4.12 15.61 -30.00
CA ILE A 661 5.07 15.32 -31.07
C ILE A 661 4.48 14.26 -31.99
N PRO A 662 3.99 14.61 -33.19
CA PRO A 662 3.63 13.60 -34.19
C PRO A 662 4.88 12.83 -34.61
N VAL A 663 4.84 11.51 -34.57
CA VAL A 663 5.90 10.63 -35.07
C VAL A 663 5.39 9.98 -36.34
N MET A 664 6.15 10.14 -37.42
CA MET A 664 5.80 9.64 -38.74
C MET A 664 6.91 8.75 -39.29
N LEU A 665 6.52 7.66 -39.93
CA LEU A 665 7.43 6.80 -40.71
C LEU A 665 7.61 7.40 -42.09
N GLY A 666 8.82 7.85 -42.42
CA GLY A 666 9.05 8.58 -43.67
C GLY A 666 10.41 8.32 -44.31
N GLN A 667 10.51 8.77 -45.59
CA GLN A 667 11.76 8.61 -46.38
C GLN A 667 12.80 9.72 -46.15
N SER A 668 12.45 10.82 -45.49
CA SER A 668 13.37 11.93 -45.18
C SER A 668 13.48 12.10 -43.70
N PRO A 669 14.64 11.82 -43.09
CA PRO A 669 14.77 11.85 -41.63
C PRO A 669 14.78 13.30 -41.13
N ASN A 670 13.75 13.70 -40.41
CA ASN A 670 13.81 14.76 -39.42
C ASN A 670 13.85 14.10 -38.05
N ASN A 671 15.02 13.65 -37.63
CA ASN A 671 15.19 12.81 -36.46
C ASN A 671 15.46 13.58 -35.16
N LYS A 672 15.33 14.91 -35.21
CA LYS A 672 15.63 15.76 -34.05
C LYS A 672 14.59 16.87 -33.91
N ILE A 673 13.98 16.99 -32.74
CA ILE A 673 12.99 18.02 -32.40
C ILE A 673 13.42 18.75 -31.13
N GLU A 674 13.43 20.08 -31.16
CA GLU A 674 13.63 20.91 -29.97
C GLU A 674 12.29 21.30 -29.35
N LEU A 675 12.15 21.01 -28.08
CA LEU A 675 10.99 21.28 -27.24
C LEU A 675 11.31 22.47 -26.31
N ASN A 676 11.02 23.68 -26.79
CA ASN A 676 11.38 24.90 -26.08
C ASN A 676 10.18 25.50 -25.36
N HIS A 677 10.30 25.77 -24.05
CA HIS A 677 9.28 26.47 -23.28
C HIS A 677 9.91 27.35 -22.19
N THR A 678 9.31 28.52 -21.99
CA THR A 678 9.63 29.41 -20.85
C THR A 678 8.39 29.52 -19.98
N PHE A 679 8.46 29.03 -18.76
CA PHE A 679 7.38 29.17 -17.80
C PHE A 679 7.06 30.64 -17.55
N LYS A 680 5.78 30.96 -17.34
CA LYS A 680 5.36 32.34 -17.09
C LYS A 680 5.02 32.48 -15.62
N SER A 681 5.54 33.54 -14.98
CA SER A 681 5.02 33.96 -13.68
C SER A 681 3.59 34.48 -13.86
N GLN A 682 2.63 33.80 -13.32
CA GLN A 682 1.23 34.24 -13.32
C GLN A 682 0.99 35.08 -12.07
N VAL A 683 0.82 36.38 -12.23
CA VAL A 683 0.15 37.19 -11.21
C VAL A 683 -1.30 36.69 -11.19
N ALA A 684 -1.76 36.16 -10.05
CA ALA A 684 -3.04 35.50 -9.91
C ALA A 684 -4.20 36.38 -10.43
N LYS A 685 -4.65 36.12 -11.64
CA LYS A 685 -5.98 36.43 -12.14
C LYS A 685 -6.60 35.09 -12.55
N PHE A 686 -6.99 34.30 -11.57
CA PHE A 686 -7.79 33.12 -11.84
C PHE A 686 -9.27 33.50 -11.85
N GLY A 687 -9.81 33.72 -13.06
CA GLY A 687 -11.21 33.47 -13.33
C GLY A 687 -11.34 31.98 -13.63
N LEU A 688 -12.39 31.34 -13.15
CA LEU A 688 -12.73 29.95 -13.50
C LEU A 688 -12.86 29.82 -15.03
N PRO A 689 -12.27 28.78 -15.67
CA PRO A 689 -12.48 28.51 -17.09
C PRO A 689 -13.76 27.70 -17.35
N PHE A 690 -14.86 28.00 -16.67
CA PHE A 690 -16.15 27.42 -17.00
C PHE A 690 -17.20 28.53 -17.12
N GLU A 691 -17.20 29.23 -18.26
CA GLU A 691 -18.46 29.69 -18.83
C GLU A 691 -19.16 28.44 -19.40
N TYR A 692 -20.22 28.03 -18.74
CA TYR A 692 -21.22 27.17 -19.36
C TYR A 692 -21.79 27.95 -20.53
N ASP A 693 -21.52 27.57 -21.77
CA ASP A 693 -22.31 27.99 -22.93
C ASP A 693 -23.76 27.63 -22.66
N LYS A 694 -24.54 28.65 -22.41
CA LYS A 694 -25.99 28.58 -22.50
C LYS A 694 -26.33 28.60 -24.00
N ASN A 695 -26.49 27.40 -24.59
CA ASN A 695 -27.40 27.20 -25.71
C ASN A 695 -27.92 25.78 -25.70
#